data_077b0aaba7b239c65813e67788bb58ac
#
_entry.id   077b0aaba7b239c65813e67788bb58ac
#
_cell.length_a   1.000
_cell.length_b   1.000
_cell.length_c   1.000
_cell.angle_alpha   90.00
_cell.angle_beta   90.00
_cell.angle_gamma   90.00
#
_symmetry.space_group_name_H-M   'P 1'
#
loop_
_entity.id
_entity.type
_entity.pdbx_description
1 polymer ?
#
loop_
_entity_poly.entity_id
_entity_poly.type
_entity_poly.pdbx_seq_one_letter_code
_entity_poly.pdbx_strand_id
1 'polypeptide(L)'
;MLYFLLKGCQGGYPLPDMMAPGQDPAQNVPAYTEPAQVSQPTQPRATSTPWPTAISSGENSGQKWLVMMYQDADDQALERDIMMDLNEMEMIGSTDQVIIVSQVDRFRGGYSGDGNWDSTRRYLVTYDDDLNNLGSEMLMDLGEKNMGDANTLADFLTWAIQTYPADKHVLIMSDHGMGWPGGWSDPAPAQRDRSTNAPLVSALRDDIIYLNELESALNQAIQKTGIDKFDIIGLDACLMSQIEVYTALAPYARYAVASEETEPGLGWAYSAFLSLMVYNPDVSAEEVVKNIVDSYINQDQRVVDDQARAEFLAQNTSGGGWFVSRMSAQQLASQLEQNITLTAVDLEQMPGLLEAVNQFAYHMQSLDQRAVAQARSYAQSYTSIFGSNVPPSFIDLGHFAALTYKYSGDSTTCQYANKLLNAINSAVVAEKHGHSKPGSTGIAVYFPNSQLYSTSTTGMASYSVIANSFSRASLWDDFLGYHYAGRKFAPNAAEAVTISRASQIPGLGAVSVSDISASANRVSPGGAITLSTTISGENIGYIYLFTGLVDKDSKSILIADTDYLESPSTGSENGVYYPIWPDAETFRLNFDFEPLVYTITDGTEAGIALLNPISYGASAEQAVYAVDGIYTFRETGETRRAQLLFKDEYLFQVMGFVGNSDTGAASEITPNRGDTFTITHKWIDLDAQGRVSKVSTTEGDVLTFGSQPFQWQQEYLPDGDYLVGFLVADLDGNITPVYTTITVK
;
A
#
# COMPACT_ATOMS: atom_id res chain seq x y z
N MET A 1 -4.29 9.02 21.65
CA MET A 1 -5.55 8.61 21.03
C MET A 1 -6.06 7.26 21.59
N LEU A 2 -5.21 6.27 21.78
CA LEU A 2 -5.54 4.99 22.44
C LEU A 2 -6.18 5.11 23.84
N TYR A 3 -5.91 6.20 24.55
CA TYR A 3 -6.45 6.46 25.89
C TYR A 3 -7.99 6.63 25.95
N PHE A 4 -8.62 6.93 24.80
CA PHE A 4 -10.07 7.05 24.72
C PHE A 4 -10.79 5.72 24.48
N LEU A 5 -10.19 4.78 23.75
CA LEU A 5 -10.76 3.45 23.52
C LEU A 5 -10.81 2.60 24.81
N LEU A 6 -9.79 2.70 25.67
CA LEU A 6 -9.75 1.98 26.94
C LEU A 6 -10.78 2.45 27.98
N LYS A 7 -11.37 3.64 27.80
CA LYS A 7 -12.44 4.14 28.69
C LYS A 7 -13.85 3.71 28.30
N GLY A 8 -14.08 3.31 27.05
CA GLY A 8 -15.41 2.98 26.53
C GLY A 8 -16.06 1.74 27.14
N CYS A 9 -15.28 0.77 27.60
CA CYS A 9 -15.81 -0.48 28.14
C CYS A 9 -16.26 -0.42 29.62
N GLN A 10 -16.05 0.68 30.32
CA GLN A 10 -16.37 0.80 31.75
C GLN A 10 -17.64 1.59 32.08
N GLY A 11 -18.34 2.12 31.10
CA GLY A 11 -19.59 2.84 31.36
C GLY A 11 -20.40 3.06 30.10
N GLY A 12 -21.61 2.52 30.08
CA GLY A 12 -22.56 2.78 29.00
C GLY A 12 -22.84 4.29 28.89
N TYR A 13 -22.44 4.86 27.76
CA TYR A 13 -22.87 6.21 27.39
C TYR A 13 -24.27 6.13 26.81
N PRO A 14 -25.21 6.95 27.26
CA PRO A 14 -26.49 7.10 26.59
C PRO A 14 -26.25 7.75 25.22
N LEU A 15 -26.92 7.24 24.21
CA LEU A 15 -27.04 7.88 22.90
C LEU A 15 -27.54 9.33 23.11
N PRO A 16 -26.96 10.32 22.41
CA PRO A 16 -27.51 11.67 22.48
C PRO A 16 -28.90 11.69 21.86
N ASP A 17 -29.86 12.17 22.65
CA ASP A 17 -31.21 12.44 22.22
C ASP A 17 -31.20 13.36 20.99
N MET A 18 -31.99 13.00 19.98
CA MET A 18 -32.27 13.83 18.82
C MET A 18 -32.91 15.12 19.26
N MET A 19 -32.20 16.22 19.20
CA MET A 19 -32.79 17.56 19.35
C MET A 19 -33.43 18.00 18.03
N ALA A 20 -34.65 18.47 18.21
CA ALA A 20 -35.49 19.05 17.15
C ALA A 20 -34.89 20.32 16.54
N PRO A 21 -35.23 20.65 15.27
CA PRO A 21 -34.66 21.79 14.55
C PRO A 21 -35.27 23.11 15.06
N GLY A 22 -34.41 24.05 15.40
CA GLY A 22 -34.85 25.42 15.64
C GLY A 22 -33.91 26.23 16.51
N GLN A 23 -33.05 26.96 15.90
CA GLN A 23 -32.71 28.39 16.12
C GLN A 23 -31.23 28.66 15.80
N ASP A 24 -31.06 29.46 14.79
CA ASP A 24 -29.88 30.15 14.36
C ASP A 24 -29.35 31.08 15.49
N PRO A 25 -28.07 31.04 15.85
CA PRO A 25 -27.39 32.18 16.46
C PRO A 25 -26.23 32.67 15.61
N ALA A 26 -26.54 33.57 14.70
CA ALA A 26 -25.54 34.52 14.25
C ALA A 26 -25.03 35.36 15.42
N GLN A 27 -23.73 35.70 15.33
CA GLN A 27 -22.98 36.71 16.10
C GLN A 27 -22.36 36.26 17.42
N ASN A 28 -21.04 35.92 17.26
CA ASN A 28 -19.91 36.55 18.00
C ASN A 28 -18.63 35.76 17.73
N VAL A 29 -17.95 36.15 16.65
CA VAL A 29 -16.54 35.76 16.46
C VAL A 29 -15.70 36.87 17.09
N PRO A 30 -14.89 36.64 18.13
CA PRO A 30 -13.91 37.60 18.60
C PRO A 30 -12.81 37.76 17.55
N ALA A 31 -12.46 38.99 17.28
CA ALA A 31 -11.38 39.36 16.38
C ALA A 31 -10.07 38.66 16.78
N TYR A 32 -9.49 37.96 15.81
CA TYR A 32 -8.17 37.33 15.93
C TYR A 32 -7.12 38.43 16.00
N THR A 33 -6.48 38.61 17.16
CA THR A 33 -5.29 39.41 17.30
C THR A 33 -4.08 38.55 16.92
N GLU A 34 -3.39 38.94 15.86
CA GLU A 34 -2.11 38.37 15.44
C GLU A 34 -1.14 38.27 16.63
N PRO A 35 -0.55 37.10 16.90
CA PRO A 35 0.50 37.01 17.92
C PRO A 35 1.75 37.71 17.41
N ALA A 36 2.34 38.55 18.25
CA ALA A 36 3.61 39.20 17.99
C ALA A 36 4.66 38.21 17.50
N GLN A 37 5.36 38.57 16.42
CA GLN A 37 6.50 37.81 15.89
C GLN A 37 7.52 37.56 17.02
N VAL A 38 7.56 36.31 17.48
CA VAL A 38 8.67 35.82 18.26
C VAL A 38 9.83 35.65 17.29
N SER A 39 10.89 36.43 17.48
CA SER A 39 12.14 36.24 16.74
C SER A 39 12.62 34.81 16.89
N GLN A 40 12.62 34.06 15.77
CA GLN A 40 13.22 32.74 15.72
C GLN A 40 14.69 32.84 16.17
N PRO A 41 15.13 31.89 17.03
CA PRO A 41 16.57 31.76 17.26
C PRO A 41 17.20 31.38 15.93
N THR A 42 18.19 32.11 15.48
CA THR A 42 19.05 31.75 14.36
C THR A 42 19.64 30.39 14.66
N GLN A 43 19.16 29.34 13.94
CA GLN A 43 19.84 28.07 13.95
C GLN A 43 21.28 28.29 13.50
N PRO A 44 22.26 27.67 14.17
CA PRO A 44 23.63 27.68 13.69
C PRO A 44 23.60 26.99 12.32
N ARG A 45 24.13 27.68 11.31
CA ARG A 45 24.47 27.11 10.02
C ARG A 45 25.20 25.81 10.29
N ALA A 46 24.67 24.67 9.81
CA ALA A 46 25.35 23.38 9.87
C ALA A 46 26.72 23.59 9.18
N THR A 47 27.75 23.77 9.97
CA THR A 47 29.10 23.57 9.49
C THR A 47 29.21 22.07 9.28
N SER A 48 29.50 21.64 8.06
CA SER A 48 29.92 20.27 7.77
C SER A 48 31.00 19.92 8.78
N THR A 49 30.63 19.16 9.80
CA THR A 49 31.58 18.54 10.71
C THR A 49 32.34 17.53 9.87
N PRO A 50 33.66 17.60 9.76
CA PRO A 50 34.39 16.55 9.06
C PRO A 50 34.05 15.22 9.71
N TRP A 51 33.64 14.25 8.92
CA TRP A 51 33.38 12.90 9.37
C TRP A 51 34.61 12.39 10.13
N PRO A 52 34.45 11.71 11.27
CA PRO A 52 35.58 11.18 12.00
C PRO A 52 36.31 10.21 11.11
N THR A 53 37.59 10.45 10.90
CA THR A 53 38.52 9.47 10.33
C THR A 53 38.40 8.19 11.15
N ALA A 54 38.32 7.05 10.49
CA ALA A 54 38.26 5.72 11.12
C ALA A 54 39.23 5.67 12.31
N ILE A 55 38.67 5.38 13.49
CA ILE A 55 39.45 5.31 14.72
C ILE A 55 40.32 4.06 14.60
N SER A 56 41.63 4.26 14.50
CA SER A 56 42.58 3.17 14.53
C SER A 56 42.44 2.40 15.84
N SER A 57 42.38 1.06 15.70
CA SER A 57 42.40 0.00 16.69
C SER A 57 43.01 0.36 18.07
N GLY A 58 42.17 0.82 18.99
CA GLY A 58 42.37 0.53 20.43
C GLY A 58 41.50 -0.70 20.74
N GLU A 59 41.91 -1.54 21.67
CA GLU A 59 41.15 -2.71 22.13
C GLU A 59 39.72 -2.33 22.50
N ASN A 60 38.84 -2.28 21.51
CA ASN A 60 37.42 -2.07 21.70
C ASN A 60 36.78 -3.44 21.91
N SER A 61 36.37 -3.71 23.13
CA SER A 61 35.51 -4.83 23.50
C SER A 61 34.04 -4.60 23.06
N GLY A 62 33.82 -3.77 22.04
CA GLY A 62 32.50 -3.43 21.54
C GLY A 62 31.88 -4.54 20.72
N GLN A 63 30.57 -4.59 20.67
CA GLN A 63 29.76 -5.52 19.92
C GLN A 63 29.99 -5.36 18.40
N LYS A 64 30.04 -6.47 17.68
CA LYS A 64 30.16 -6.47 16.21
C LYS A 64 28.83 -6.69 15.56
N TRP A 65 28.55 -5.92 14.49
CA TRP A 65 27.39 -6.06 13.62
C TRP A 65 27.78 -6.53 12.22
N LEU A 66 27.01 -7.45 11.68
CA LEU A 66 26.99 -7.76 10.26
C LEU A 66 25.64 -7.33 9.67
N VAL A 67 25.67 -6.36 8.76
CA VAL A 67 24.52 -5.90 7.98
C VAL A 67 24.63 -6.53 6.60
N MET A 68 23.60 -7.29 6.23
CA MET A 68 23.51 -8.04 4.97
C MET A 68 22.38 -7.45 4.14
N MET A 69 22.71 -6.89 2.98
CA MET A 69 21.78 -6.30 2.05
C MET A 69 21.52 -7.26 0.89
N TYR A 70 20.28 -7.69 0.71
CA TYR A 70 19.83 -8.47 -0.43
C TYR A 70 18.98 -7.59 -1.33
N GLN A 71 19.59 -7.08 -2.41
CA GLN A 71 19.04 -6.03 -3.25
C GLN A 71 18.76 -6.59 -4.64
N ASP A 72 17.50 -6.91 -4.90
CA ASP A 72 17.04 -7.34 -6.21
C ASP A 72 16.67 -6.11 -7.04
N ALA A 73 17.66 -5.60 -7.78
CA ALA A 73 17.50 -4.46 -8.65
C ALA A 73 17.35 -4.89 -10.13
N ASP A 74 17.03 -6.17 -10.40
CA ASP A 74 16.72 -6.64 -11.77
C ASP A 74 15.28 -6.26 -12.15
N ASP A 75 14.93 -5.00 -11.87
CA ASP A 75 13.65 -4.39 -12.22
C ASP A 75 13.84 -2.99 -12.80
N GLN A 76 13.25 -2.73 -13.97
CA GLN A 76 13.38 -1.45 -14.68
C GLN A 76 12.94 -0.24 -13.84
N ALA A 77 11.97 -0.39 -12.96
CA ALA A 77 11.46 0.71 -12.16
C ALA A 77 12.30 0.97 -10.91
N LEU A 78 12.81 -0.09 -10.27
CA LEU A 78 13.48 -0.01 -8.97
C LEU A 78 15.02 0.06 -9.07
N GLU A 79 15.63 -0.38 -10.19
CA GLU A 79 17.08 -0.50 -10.32
C GLU A 79 17.83 0.75 -9.85
N ARG A 80 17.39 1.90 -10.34
CA ARG A 80 18.05 3.15 -10.02
C ARG A 80 17.97 3.51 -8.55
N ASP A 81 16.79 3.35 -7.95
CA ASP A 81 16.56 3.74 -6.57
C ASP A 81 17.32 2.80 -5.63
N ILE A 82 17.32 1.50 -5.87
CA ILE A 82 18.11 0.51 -5.13
C ILE A 82 19.64 0.79 -5.25
N MET A 83 20.12 1.21 -6.43
CA MET A 83 21.51 1.61 -6.59
C MET A 83 21.85 2.89 -5.83
N MET A 84 20.92 3.85 -5.77
CA MET A 84 21.07 5.06 -4.93
C MET A 84 21.12 4.73 -3.45
N ASP A 85 20.33 3.74 -2.99
CA ASP A 85 20.38 3.26 -1.60
C ASP A 85 21.75 2.63 -1.28
N LEU A 86 22.33 1.89 -2.23
CA LEU A 86 23.68 1.36 -2.08
C LEU A 86 24.73 2.49 -1.97
N ASN A 87 24.63 3.53 -2.81
CA ASN A 87 25.49 4.72 -2.71
C ASN A 87 25.25 5.49 -1.40
N GLU A 88 24.00 5.56 -0.89
CA GLU A 88 23.74 6.16 0.40
C GLU A 88 24.40 5.38 1.56
N MET A 89 24.41 4.06 1.50
CA MET A 89 25.14 3.23 2.49
C MET A 89 26.66 3.50 2.47
N GLU A 90 27.23 3.81 1.31
CA GLU A 90 28.65 4.15 1.17
C GLU A 90 29.04 5.43 1.91
N MET A 91 28.11 6.38 2.09
CA MET A 91 28.35 7.57 2.91
C MET A 91 28.72 7.23 4.36
N ILE A 92 28.42 6.03 4.81
CA ILE A 92 28.79 5.51 6.13
C ILE A 92 29.91 4.50 6.02
N GLY A 93 29.75 3.49 5.17
CA GLY A 93 30.72 2.43 4.93
C GLY A 93 30.94 1.49 6.12
N SER A 94 31.64 0.41 5.87
CA SER A 94 32.02 -0.57 6.88
C SER A 94 33.15 -0.07 7.79
N THR A 95 33.13 -0.55 9.03
CA THR A 95 34.20 -0.32 10.04
C THR A 95 34.63 -1.65 10.65
N ASP A 96 35.61 -1.63 11.57
CA ASP A 96 36.04 -2.84 12.31
C ASP A 96 34.90 -3.46 13.15
N GLN A 97 33.86 -2.70 13.50
CA GLN A 97 32.77 -3.13 14.38
C GLN A 97 31.41 -3.27 13.66
N VAL A 98 31.25 -2.65 12.51
CA VAL A 98 30.05 -2.74 11.69
C VAL A 98 30.47 -3.07 10.26
N ILE A 99 30.21 -4.28 9.85
CA ILE A 99 30.50 -4.74 8.49
C ILE A 99 29.18 -4.70 7.70
N ILE A 100 29.21 -4.07 6.54
CA ILE A 100 28.06 -3.96 5.62
C ILE A 100 28.45 -4.68 4.32
N VAL A 101 27.69 -5.71 3.97
CA VAL A 101 27.86 -6.43 2.69
C VAL A 101 26.56 -6.40 1.90
N SER A 102 26.69 -6.21 0.59
CA SER A 102 25.53 -6.24 -0.32
C SER A 102 25.72 -7.34 -1.35
N GLN A 103 24.63 -8.06 -1.66
CA GLN A 103 24.44 -8.77 -2.93
C GLN A 103 23.39 -8.04 -3.70
N VAL A 104 23.77 -7.53 -4.88
CA VAL A 104 22.88 -6.76 -5.74
C VAL A 104 22.88 -7.34 -7.14
N ASP A 105 21.69 -7.51 -7.72
CA ASP A 105 21.47 -7.82 -9.13
C ASP A 105 20.96 -6.60 -9.87
N ARG A 106 21.20 -6.51 -11.20
CA ARG A 106 20.83 -5.33 -11.96
C ARG A 106 20.12 -5.65 -13.27
N PHE A 107 19.14 -4.80 -13.60
CA PHE A 107 18.35 -4.92 -14.82
C PHE A 107 19.18 -4.62 -16.08
N ARG A 108 19.11 -5.53 -17.04
CA ARG A 108 19.84 -5.38 -18.30
C ARG A 108 19.27 -4.25 -19.16
N GLY A 109 20.06 -3.20 -19.36
CA GLY A 109 19.72 -2.08 -20.24
C GLY A 109 18.83 -1.03 -19.59
N GLY A 110 18.69 -1.08 -18.27
CA GLY A 110 18.01 -0.08 -17.45
C GLY A 110 18.92 1.10 -17.10
N TYR A 111 19.16 1.32 -15.80
CA TYR A 111 19.96 2.44 -15.31
C TYR A 111 21.43 2.34 -15.76
N SER A 112 21.95 3.40 -16.41
CA SER A 112 23.30 3.42 -16.97
C SER A 112 24.39 3.93 -16.03
N GLY A 113 24.05 4.35 -14.82
CA GLY A 113 25.00 4.76 -13.77
C GLY A 113 25.78 3.60 -13.18
N ASP A 114 26.70 3.90 -12.26
CA ASP A 114 27.45 2.92 -11.45
C ASP A 114 28.19 1.85 -12.26
N GLY A 115 28.71 2.21 -13.43
CA GLY A 115 29.47 1.33 -14.31
C GLY A 115 28.62 0.51 -15.28
N ASN A 116 27.29 0.59 -15.25
CA ASN A 116 26.37 -0.02 -16.23
C ASN A 116 26.63 -1.51 -16.49
N TRP A 117 26.69 -2.29 -15.43
CA TRP A 117 26.84 -3.75 -15.48
C TRP A 117 25.46 -4.43 -15.31
N ASP A 118 25.36 -5.70 -15.68
CA ASP A 118 24.11 -6.48 -15.73
C ASP A 118 24.31 -7.90 -15.18
N SER A 119 24.78 -8.01 -13.94
CA SER A 119 25.05 -9.29 -13.28
C SER A 119 24.84 -9.18 -11.77
N THR A 120 24.66 -10.29 -11.11
CA THR A 120 24.61 -10.34 -9.64
C THR A 120 26.02 -10.18 -9.07
N ARG A 121 26.24 -9.22 -8.19
CA ARG A 121 27.55 -8.94 -7.58
C ARG A 121 27.47 -8.84 -6.07
N ARG A 122 28.58 -9.19 -5.40
CA ARG A 122 28.77 -8.99 -3.95
C ARG A 122 29.78 -7.90 -3.69
N TYR A 123 29.42 -6.99 -2.80
CA TYR A 123 30.25 -5.86 -2.39
C TYR A 123 30.50 -5.87 -0.89
N LEU A 124 31.70 -5.42 -0.48
CA LEU A 124 31.92 -4.87 0.85
C LEU A 124 31.69 -3.36 0.73
N VAL A 125 30.65 -2.86 1.40
CA VAL A 125 30.32 -1.44 1.35
C VAL A 125 31.39 -0.66 2.08
N THR A 126 32.16 0.15 1.35
CA THR A 126 33.23 0.98 1.86
C THR A 126 32.84 2.45 1.80
N TYR A 127 33.45 3.28 2.65
CA TYR A 127 33.15 4.70 2.69
C TYR A 127 33.43 5.40 1.36
N ASP A 128 32.42 6.08 0.83
CA ASP A 128 32.49 7.02 -0.29
C ASP A 128 31.47 8.16 -0.05
N ASP A 129 31.74 9.37 -0.49
CA ASP A 129 30.86 10.51 -0.38
C ASP A 129 30.21 10.95 -1.71
N ASP A 130 30.35 10.15 -2.75
CA ASP A 130 29.75 10.37 -4.07
C ASP A 130 28.46 9.55 -4.26
N LEU A 131 27.30 10.18 -4.07
CA LEU A 131 25.99 9.54 -4.25
C LEU A 131 25.68 9.08 -5.70
N ASN A 132 26.54 9.42 -6.67
CA ASN A 132 26.28 9.13 -8.09
C ASN A 132 27.20 8.05 -8.66
N ASN A 133 28.16 7.55 -7.88
CA ASN A 133 29.12 6.55 -8.37
C ASN A 133 29.46 5.56 -7.26
N LEU A 134 29.23 4.29 -7.54
CA LEU A 134 29.57 3.19 -6.62
C LEU A 134 31.08 3.06 -6.45
N GLY A 135 31.57 3.33 -5.22
CA GLY A 135 32.98 3.25 -4.82
C GLY A 135 33.33 2.00 -4.03
N SER A 136 32.38 1.17 -3.67
CA SER A 136 32.57 -0.03 -2.84
C SER A 136 33.43 -1.10 -3.48
N GLU A 137 34.10 -1.89 -2.63
CA GLU A 137 34.94 -3.01 -3.07
C GLU A 137 34.08 -4.18 -3.58
N MET A 138 34.16 -4.44 -4.89
CA MET A 138 33.54 -5.63 -5.48
C MET A 138 34.31 -6.88 -5.06
N LEU A 139 33.66 -7.74 -4.27
CA LEU A 139 34.24 -8.99 -3.78
C LEU A 139 34.07 -10.12 -4.79
N MET A 140 32.93 -10.19 -5.46
CA MET A 140 32.57 -11.26 -6.42
C MET A 140 31.63 -10.74 -7.49
N ASP A 141 31.86 -11.20 -8.73
CA ASP A 141 30.87 -11.18 -9.80
C ASP A 141 30.37 -12.62 -9.98
N LEU A 142 29.08 -12.85 -9.74
CA LEU A 142 28.47 -14.18 -9.76
C LEU A 142 27.88 -14.53 -11.14
N GLY A 143 27.94 -13.58 -12.09
CA GLY A 143 27.11 -13.63 -13.29
C GLY A 143 25.64 -13.52 -12.92
N GLU A 144 24.77 -13.75 -13.89
CA GLU A 144 23.33 -13.73 -13.71
C GLU A 144 22.86 -14.78 -12.66
N LYS A 145 22.09 -14.36 -11.68
CA LYS A 145 21.46 -15.21 -10.68
C LYS A 145 19.98 -14.87 -10.57
N ASN A 146 19.18 -15.88 -10.33
CA ASN A 146 17.79 -15.70 -9.97
C ASN A 146 17.69 -15.22 -8.52
N MET A 147 17.41 -13.93 -8.31
CA MET A 147 17.22 -13.36 -6.97
C MET A 147 15.84 -13.72 -6.38
N GLY A 148 14.89 -14.15 -7.19
CA GLY A 148 13.62 -14.74 -6.75
C GLY A 148 13.75 -16.19 -6.26
N ASP A 149 14.96 -16.79 -6.27
CA ASP A 149 15.22 -18.15 -5.74
C ASP A 149 15.69 -18.10 -4.28
N ALA A 150 14.95 -18.72 -3.39
CA ALA A 150 15.27 -18.84 -1.97
C ALA A 150 16.65 -19.47 -1.70
N ASN A 151 17.17 -20.30 -2.61
CA ASN A 151 18.52 -20.87 -2.47
C ASN A 151 19.59 -19.82 -2.75
N THR A 152 19.36 -18.86 -3.62
CA THR A 152 20.27 -17.72 -3.85
C THR A 152 20.37 -16.87 -2.58
N LEU A 153 19.24 -16.59 -1.92
CA LEU A 153 19.22 -15.91 -0.62
C LEU A 153 19.97 -16.72 0.45
N ALA A 154 19.69 -18.02 0.58
CA ALA A 154 20.36 -18.88 1.58
C ALA A 154 21.87 -18.99 1.37
N ASP A 155 22.33 -18.96 0.12
CA ASP A 155 23.76 -18.93 -0.22
C ASP A 155 24.41 -17.61 0.20
N PHE A 156 23.78 -16.49 -0.11
CA PHE A 156 24.27 -15.18 0.30
C PHE A 156 24.39 -15.06 1.82
N LEU A 157 23.35 -15.40 2.55
CA LEU A 157 23.34 -15.33 4.03
C LEU A 157 24.42 -16.24 4.63
N THR A 158 24.52 -17.47 4.12
CA THR A 158 25.53 -18.43 4.60
C THR A 158 26.93 -17.91 4.35
N TRP A 159 27.19 -17.39 3.16
CA TRP A 159 28.48 -16.81 2.79
C TRP A 159 28.85 -15.61 3.67
N ALA A 160 27.93 -14.66 3.83
CA ALA A 160 28.17 -13.43 4.57
C ALA A 160 28.50 -13.74 6.04
N ILE A 161 27.66 -14.55 6.72
CA ILE A 161 27.84 -14.88 8.13
C ILE A 161 29.15 -15.68 8.38
N GLN A 162 29.51 -16.60 7.47
CA GLN A 162 30.74 -17.36 7.60
C GLN A 162 32.01 -16.54 7.30
N THR A 163 31.88 -15.55 6.39
CA THR A 163 33.04 -14.70 6.01
C THR A 163 33.30 -13.61 7.03
N TYR A 164 32.23 -13.05 7.62
CA TYR A 164 32.28 -11.92 8.55
C TYR A 164 31.58 -12.26 9.88
N PRO A 165 32.22 -13.05 10.75
CA PRO A 165 31.63 -13.38 12.05
C PRO A 165 31.33 -12.14 12.88
N ALA A 166 30.12 -12.07 13.43
CA ALA A 166 29.62 -10.96 14.22
C ALA A 166 28.79 -11.44 15.42
N ASP A 167 28.55 -10.55 16.38
CA ASP A 167 27.71 -10.84 17.55
C ASP A 167 26.21 -10.61 17.22
N LYS A 168 25.94 -9.69 16.28
CA LYS A 168 24.58 -9.32 15.84
C LYS A 168 24.48 -9.33 14.32
N HIS A 169 23.32 -9.74 13.84
CA HIS A 169 23.04 -9.95 12.42
C HIS A 169 21.80 -9.20 11.98
N VAL A 170 21.95 -8.37 10.96
CA VAL A 170 20.86 -7.66 10.29
C VAL A 170 20.77 -8.18 8.86
N LEU A 171 19.57 -8.52 8.42
CA LEU A 171 19.22 -8.76 7.03
C LEU A 171 18.25 -7.67 6.60
N ILE A 172 18.52 -6.99 5.48
CA ILE A 172 17.56 -6.12 4.81
C ILE A 172 17.40 -6.61 3.38
N MET A 173 16.17 -6.74 2.93
CA MET A 173 15.82 -7.23 1.61
C MET A 173 15.02 -6.16 0.88
N SER A 174 15.52 -5.67 -0.25
CA SER A 174 14.92 -4.59 -1.05
C SER A 174 14.48 -5.10 -2.41
N ASP A 175 13.25 -4.87 -2.78
CA ASP A 175 12.59 -5.09 -4.06
C ASP A 175 11.06 -4.95 -3.89
N HIS A 176 10.28 -5.53 -4.80
CA HIS A 176 8.84 -5.65 -4.72
C HIS A 176 8.37 -6.57 -3.59
N GLY A 177 7.27 -6.19 -2.93
CA GLY A 177 6.57 -7.00 -1.93
C GLY A 177 5.08 -7.15 -2.24
N MET A 178 4.50 -8.27 -1.81
CA MET A 178 3.08 -8.59 -2.04
C MET A 178 2.37 -9.06 -0.76
N GLY A 179 2.98 -8.91 0.41
CA GLY A 179 2.45 -9.43 1.66
C GLY A 179 2.55 -10.94 1.77
N TRP A 180 1.46 -11.63 2.15
CA TRP A 180 1.48 -13.08 2.36
C TRP A 180 1.93 -13.92 1.15
N PRO A 181 1.78 -13.50 -0.10
CA PRO A 181 2.38 -14.22 -1.23
C PRO A 181 3.90 -14.28 -1.18
N GLY A 182 4.56 -13.24 -0.69
CA GLY A 182 6.01 -13.09 -0.71
C GLY A 182 6.46 -11.83 -1.45
N GLY A 183 7.62 -11.89 -2.10
CA GLY A 183 8.19 -10.77 -2.85
C GLY A 183 9.52 -11.14 -3.49
N TRP A 184 10.31 -10.13 -3.86
CA TRP A 184 11.62 -10.29 -4.49
C TRP A 184 11.51 -11.06 -5.80
N SER A 185 11.08 -10.33 -6.83
CA SER A 185 10.72 -10.91 -8.12
C SER A 185 11.83 -10.73 -9.13
N ASP A 186 12.26 -11.84 -9.73
CA ASP A 186 13.21 -11.84 -10.81
C ASP A 186 12.47 -12.05 -12.16
N PRO A 187 12.44 -11.04 -13.05
CA PRO A 187 11.64 -11.06 -14.26
C PRO A 187 12.19 -11.97 -15.36
N ALA A 188 13.49 -12.29 -15.33
CA ALA A 188 14.16 -13.07 -16.37
C ALA A 188 15.03 -14.19 -15.79
N PRO A 189 14.53 -15.03 -14.88
CA PRO A 189 15.34 -16.03 -14.23
C PRO A 189 15.87 -17.06 -15.22
N ALA A 190 17.17 -17.40 -15.11
CA ALA A 190 17.80 -18.43 -15.92
C ALA A 190 17.17 -19.81 -15.71
N GLN A 191 16.67 -20.09 -14.52
CA GLN A 191 15.88 -21.28 -14.15
C GLN A 191 14.92 -20.91 -13.01
N ARG A 192 13.66 -21.27 -13.19
CA ARG A 192 12.65 -21.16 -12.12
C ARG A 192 12.75 -22.37 -11.19
N ASP A 193 13.01 -22.15 -9.93
CA ASP A 193 12.74 -23.14 -8.90
C ASP A 193 11.26 -23.06 -8.48
N ARG A 194 10.51 -24.13 -8.68
CA ARG A 194 9.10 -24.24 -8.27
C ARG A 194 8.99 -25.21 -7.10
N SER A 195 9.57 -24.85 -5.98
CA SER A 195 9.48 -25.65 -4.75
C SER A 195 8.05 -25.56 -4.15
N THR A 196 7.37 -24.44 -4.37
CA THR A 196 6.02 -24.20 -3.85
C THR A 196 4.92 -24.61 -4.86
N ASN A 197 4.05 -25.51 -4.43
CA ASN A 197 2.92 -26.05 -5.23
C ASN A 197 1.60 -25.38 -4.87
N ALA A 198 1.52 -24.05 -4.88
CA ALA A 198 0.28 -23.32 -4.71
C ALA A 198 -0.30 -22.89 -6.08
N PRO A 199 -1.63 -22.83 -6.26
CA PRO A 199 -2.22 -22.37 -7.52
C PRO A 199 -1.79 -20.94 -7.92
N LEU A 200 -1.50 -20.06 -6.96
CA LEU A 200 -0.99 -18.70 -7.22
C LEU A 200 0.30 -18.73 -8.03
N VAL A 201 1.22 -19.65 -7.75
CA VAL A 201 2.52 -19.77 -8.43
C VAL A 201 2.38 -19.92 -9.94
N SER A 202 1.33 -20.59 -10.41
CA SER A 202 1.06 -20.74 -11.83
C SER A 202 0.42 -19.52 -12.48
N ALA A 203 -0.06 -18.58 -11.68
CA ALA A 203 -0.71 -17.36 -12.17
C ALA A 203 0.29 -16.20 -12.30
N LEU A 204 1.39 -16.21 -11.54
CA LEU A 204 2.46 -15.23 -11.63
C LEU A 204 3.41 -15.57 -12.78
N ARG A 205 3.97 -14.54 -13.42
CA ARG A 205 4.89 -14.69 -14.55
C ARG A 205 6.32 -14.88 -14.10
N ASP A 206 6.73 -14.05 -13.16
CA ASP A 206 8.08 -13.95 -12.68
C ASP A 206 8.31 -14.99 -11.56
N ASP A 207 9.55 -15.30 -11.29
CA ASP A 207 9.88 -16.07 -10.11
C ASP A 207 9.93 -15.12 -8.91
N ILE A 208 9.47 -15.57 -7.76
CA ILE A 208 9.48 -14.79 -6.53
C ILE A 208 9.86 -15.68 -5.35
N ILE A 209 10.41 -15.08 -4.30
CA ILE A 209 10.56 -15.76 -3.02
C ILE A 209 9.20 -15.80 -2.32
N TYR A 210 8.51 -16.95 -2.34
CA TYR A 210 7.28 -17.14 -1.60
C TYR A 210 7.53 -17.14 -0.10
N LEU A 211 6.54 -16.76 0.72
CA LEU A 211 6.71 -16.63 2.16
C LEU A 211 7.24 -17.91 2.84
N ASN A 212 6.73 -19.09 2.44
CA ASN A 212 7.22 -20.39 2.94
C ASN A 212 8.64 -20.74 2.43
N GLU A 213 9.07 -20.16 1.31
CA GLU A 213 10.43 -20.32 0.78
C GLU A 213 11.40 -19.38 1.49
N LEU A 214 10.98 -18.17 1.82
CA LEU A 214 11.73 -17.26 2.70
C LEU A 214 12.04 -17.94 4.05
N GLU A 215 11.02 -18.56 4.67
CA GLU A 215 11.24 -19.34 5.90
C GLU A 215 12.28 -20.44 5.71
N SER A 216 12.22 -21.14 4.56
CA SER A 216 13.17 -22.20 4.23
C SER A 216 14.61 -21.67 4.08
N ALA A 217 14.79 -20.52 3.40
CA ALA A 217 16.09 -19.89 3.21
C ALA A 217 16.70 -19.45 4.55
N LEU A 218 15.92 -18.78 5.39
CA LEU A 218 16.35 -18.34 6.72
C LEU A 218 16.76 -19.54 7.61
N ASN A 219 15.93 -20.58 7.61
CA ASN A 219 16.24 -21.81 8.35
C ASN A 219 17.53 -22.46 7.85
N GLN A 220 17.75 -22.55 6.54
CA GLN A 220 18.97 -23.11 5.97
C GLN A 220 20.21 -22.30 6.37
N ALA A 221 20.13 -20.97 6.33
CA ALA A 221 21.22 -20.09 6.74
C ALA A 221 21.59 -20.31 8.22
N ILE A 222 20.59 -20.30 9.11
CA ILE A 222 20.79 -20.55 10.55
C ILE A 222 21.39 -21.93 10.81
N GLN A 223 20.88 -22.98 10.16
CA GLN A 223 21.40 -24.34 10.31
C GLN A 223 22.87 -24.49 9.84
N LYS A 224 23.23 -23.81 8.74
CA LYS A 224 24.60 -23.90 8.19
C LYS A 224 25.62 -23.06 8.95
N THR A 225 25.20 -21.95 9.55
CA THR A 225 26.07 -20.98 10.21
C THR A 225 26.13 -21.16 11.72
N GLY A 226 25.05 -21.69 12.32
CA GLY A 226 24.93 -21.89 13.76
C GLY A 226 24.58 -20.64 14.56
N ILE A 227 24.19 -19.54 13.93
CA ILE A 227 23.61 -18.39 14.64
C ILE A 227 22.26 -18.78 15.25
N ASP A 228 21.87 -18.12 16.33
CA ASP A 228 20.59 -18.36 17.01
C ASP A 228 19.43 -17.79 16.19
N LYS A 229 19.46 -16.46 15.98
CA LYS A 229 18.48 -15.68 15.20
C LYS A 229 19.18 -14.48 14.60
N PHE A 230 18.53 -13.88 13.59
CA PHE A 230 18.84 -12.51 13.20
C PHE A 230 18.34 -11.56 14.29
N ASP A 231 19.08 -10.51 14.57
CA ASP A 231 18.64 -9.45 15.47
C ASP A 231 17.55 -8.61 14.81
N ILE A 232 17.70 -8.34 13.50
CA ILE A 232 16.75 -7.56 12.70
C ILE A 232 16.60 -8.21 11.33
N ILE A 233 15.35 -8.36 10.87
CA ILE A 233 15.04 -8.57 9.45
C ILE A 233 14.21 -7.36 8.99
N GLY A 234 14.75 -6.61 8.04
CA GLY A 234 14.09 -5.51 7.35
C GLY A 234 13.57 -5.96 5.99
N LEU A 235 12.35 -5.62 5.67
CA LEU A 235 11.72 -5.88 4.39
C LEU A 235 11.39 -4.51 3.76
N ASP A 236 12.38 -3.94 3.06
CA ASP A 236 12.24 -2.69 2.29
C ASP A 236 11.50 -3.03 0.99
N ALA A 237 10.22 -3.30 1.17
CA ALA A 237 9.34 -3.85 0.16
C ALA A 237 7.87 -3.59 0.53
N CYS A 238 7.03 -3.34 -0.47
CA CYS A 238 5.62 -3.02 -0.33
C CYS A 238 4.82 -4.10 0.41
N LEU A 239 3.85 -3.72 1.25
CA LEU A 239 2.80 -4.58 1.79
C LEU A 239 3.27 -5.70 2.75
N MET A 240 4.50 -5.70 3.19
CA MET A 240 5.08 -6.79 3.99
C MET A 240 4.74 -6.72 5.48
N SER A 241 4.17 -5.60 6.00
CA SER A 241 3.75 -5.52 7.40
C SER A 241 2.41 -6.23 7.64
N GLN A 242 2.43 -7.56 7.48
CA GLN A 242 1.28 -8.43 7.70
C GLN A 242 1.56 -9.44 8.81
N ILE A 243 0.53 -9.80 9.58
CA ILE A 243 0.66 -10.79 10.66
C ILE A 243 1.11 -12.15 10.14
N GLU A 244 0.75 -12.51 8.90
CA GLU A 244 1.21 -13.69 8.20
C GLU A 244 2.74 -13.70 8.04
N VAL A 245 3.30 -12.56 7.60
CA VAL A 245 4.73 -12.36 7.41
C VAL A 245 5.46 -12.38 8.74
N TYR A 246 4.98 -11.63 9.72
CA TYR A 246 5.61 -11.62 11.06
C TYR A 246 5.58 -12.98 11.74
N THR A 247 4.51 -13.77 11.52
CA THR A 247 4.46 -15.15 12.04
C THR A 247 5.51 -16.04 11.39
N ALA A 248 5.75 -15.87 10.10
CA ALA A 248 6.78 -16.59 9.36
C ALA A 248 8.20 -16.22 9.83
N LEU A 249 8.44 -14.94 10.15
CA LEU A 249 9.75 -14.44 10.58
C LEU A 249 10.06 -14.71 12.07
N ALA A 250 9.06 -14.83 12.93
CA ALA A 250 9.24 -14.93 14.39
C ALA A 250 10.19 -16.06 14.87
N PRO A 251 10.27 -17.23 14.22
CA PRO A 251 11.27 -18.23 14.57
C PRO A 251 12.72 -17.81 14.29
N TYR A 252 12.93 -16.87 13.37
CA TYR A 252 14.23 -16.58 12.76
C TYR A 252 14.80 -15.21 13.13
N ALA A 253 13.98 -14.27 13.59
CA ALA A 253 14.41 -12.93 13.96
C ALA A 253 13.86 -12.48 15.31
N ARG A 254 14.48 -11.44 15.91
CA ARG A 254 14.00 -10.76 17.12
C ARG A 254 13.09 -9.58 16.77
N TYR A 255 13.50 -8.78 15.80
CA TYR A 255 12.75 -7.64 15.31
C TYR A 255 12.54 -7.76 13.81
N ALA A 256 11.39 -7.26 13.34
CA ALA A 256 11.16 -7.06 11.91
C ALA A 256 10.71 -5.62 11.66
N VAL A 257 11.09 -5.08 10.49
CA VAL A 257 10.63 -3.78 9.99
C VAL A 257 10.01 -3.97 8.61
N ALA A 258 8.80 -3.47 8.40
CA ALA A 258 8.09 -3.59 7.12
C ALA A 258 6.95 -2.57 7.00
N SER A 259 6.42 -2.38 5.80
CA SER A 259 5.33 -1.47 5.48
C SER A 259 4.01 -2.21 5.25
N GLU A 260 2.87 -1.63 5.72
CA GLU A 260 1.52 -2.12 5.43
C GLU A 260 1.06 -1.70 4.03
N GLU A 261 1.56 -0.56 3.53
CA GLU A 261 1.23 0.02 2.23
C GLU A 261 2.41 -0.13 1.26
N THR A 262 2.26 0.35 0.04
CA THR A 262 3.38 0.51 -0.89
C THR A 262 4.38 1.53 -0.37
N GLU A 263 5.66 1.26 -0.56
CA GLU A 263 6.75 2.16 -0.20
C GLU A 263 7.11 3.08 -1.37
N PRO A 264 7.48 4.33 -1.12
CA PRO A 264 8.08 5.20 -2.12
C PRO A 264 9.39 4.61 -2.66
N GLY A 265 9.69 4.89 -3.93
CA GLY A 265 10.92 4.41 -4.57
C GLY A 265 12.22 4.87 -3.89
N LEU A 266 12.15 5.85 -2.99
CA LEU A 266 13.29 6.23 -2.16
C LEU A 266 13.79 5.10 -1.25
N GLY A 267 12.98 4.11 -0.91
CA GLY A 267 13.37 3.15 0.11
C GLY A 267 13.57 3.78 1.49
N TRP A 268 14.47 3.23 2.29
CA TRP A 268 14.74 3.70 3.65
C TRP A 268 15.91 4.69 3.71
N ALA A 269 15.99 5.50 4.78
CA ALA A 269 17.10 6.42 5.01
C ALA A 269 18.34 5.65 5.55
N TYR A 270 19.07 4.98 4.66
CA TYR A 270 20.14 4.05 5.01
C TYR A 270 21.28 4.73 5.77
N SER A 271 21.69 5.93 5.36
CA SER A 271 22.74 6.67 6.05
C SER A 271 22.37 7.02 7.51
N ALA A 272 21.08 7.21 7.80
CA ALA A 272 20.63 7.60 9.13
C ALA A 272 20.83 6.49 10.16
N PHE A 273 20.26 5.31 9.94
CA PHE A 273 20.37 4.22 10.92
C PHE A 273 21.73 3.53 10.91
N LEU A 274 22.41 3.45 9.75
CA LEU A 274 23.78 2.93 9.69
C LEU A 274 24.75 3.85 10.46
N SER A 275 24.56 5.18 10.40
CA SER A 275 25.37 6.09 11.20
C SER A 275 25.19 5.84 12.70
N LEU A 276 23.96 5.60 13.17
CA LEU A 276 23.69 5.25 14.56
C LEU A 276 24.50 4.02 15.00
N MET A 277 24.53 2.97 14.16
CA MET A 277 25.26 1.72 14.42
C MET A 277 26.79 1.93 14.42
N VAL A 278 27.31 2.71 13.47
CA VAL A 278 28.75 2.97 13.36
C VAL A 278 29.27 3.87 14.49
N TYR A 279 28.49 4.89 14.87
CA TYR A 279 28.89 5.79 15.98
C TYR A 279 28.70 5.16 17.35
N ASN A 280 27.77 4.23 17.51
CA ASN A 280 27.48 3.50 18.74
C ASN A 280 27.29 1.99 18.45
N PRO A 281 28.36 1.22 18.25
CA PRO A 281 28.23 -0.23 17.98
C PRO A 281 27.54 -1.02 19.11
N ASP A 282 27.46 -0.46 20.33
CA ASP A 282 26.76 -1.07 21.46
C ASP A 282 25.24 -0.78 21.44
N VAL A 283 24.73 -0.09 20.43
CA VAL A 283 23.29 0.21 20.26
C VAL A 283 22.46 -1.08 20.31
N SER A 284 21.29 -1.03 20.89
CA SER A 284 20.36 -2.17 20.89
C SER A 284 19.67 -2.32 19.53
N ALA A 285 19.27 -3.54 19.19
CA ALA A 285 18.48 -3.80 17.98
C ALA A 285 17.15 -3.01 18.00
N GLU A 286 16.54 -2.87 19.19
CA GLU A 286 15.31 -2.08 19.35
C GLU A 286 15.51 -0.60 19.01
N GLU A 287 16.62 0.01 19.43
CA GLU A 287 16.94 1.39 19.08
C GLU A 287 17.21 1.56 17.58
N VAL A 288 17.85 0.57 16.94
CA VAL A 288 18.10 0.58 15.49
C VAL A 288 16.76 0.55 14.73
N VAL A 289 15.86 -0.38 15.05
CA VAL A 289 14.57 -0.48 14.33
C VAL A 289 13.67 0.75 14.56
N LYS A 290 13.72 1.35 15.77
CA LYS A 290 13.04 2.62 16.02
C LYS A 290 13.62 3.75 15.18
N ASN A 291 14.94 3.80 15.04
CA ASN A 291 15.59 4.80 14.22
C ASN A 291 15.27 4.64 12.72
N ILE A 292 15.17 3.39 12.21
CA ILE A 292 14.71 3.12 10.84
C ILE A 292 13.34 3.77 10.62
N VAL A 293 12.37 3.51 11.50
CA VAL A 293 11.01 4.05 11.38
C VAL A 293 10.99 5.57 11.53
N ASP A 294 11.72 6.12 12.52
CA ASP A 294 11.74 7.55 12.80
C ASP A 294 12.42 8.36 11.68
N SER A 295 13.47 7.80 11.05
CA SER A 295 14.23 8.46 9.98
C SER A 295 13.60 8.33 8.60
N TYR A 296 12.66 7.39 8.42
CA TYR A 296 12.04 7.06 7.15
C TYR A 296 11.52 8.31 6.42
N ILE A 297 11.95 8.52 5.18
CA ILE A 297 11.71 9.69 4.32
C ILE A 297 12.45 10.95 4.79
N ASN A 298 12.26 11.39 6.02
CA ASN A 298 12.66 12.72 6.47
C ASN A 298 14.18 12.88 6.67
N GLN A 299 14.94 11.79 6.70
CA GLN A 299 16.40 11.79 6.81
C GLN A 299 17.11 11.11 5.61
N ASP A 300 16.39 10.73 4.57
CA ASP A 300 16.97 10.27 3.31
C ASP A 300 17.84 11.36 2.67
N GLN A 301 18.98 11.00 2.10
CA GLN A 301 19.93 11.95 1.51
C GLN A 301 19.31 12.73 0.34
N ARG A 302 18.41 12.08 -0.46
CA ARG A 302 17.66 12.74 -1.54
C ARG A 302 16.66 13.78 -1.02
N VAL A 303 16.36 13.77 0.27
CA VAL A 303 15.50 14.76 0.94
C VAL A 303 16.34 15.82 1.68
N VAL A 304 17.34 15.42 2.46
CA VAL A 304 18.05 16.35 3.35
C VAL A 304 19.21 17.09 2.71
N ASP A 305 19.94 16.47 1.78
CA ASP A 305 21.02 17.13 1.05
C ASP A 305 20.47 18.06 -0.05
N ASP A 306 20.94 19.29 -0.10
CA ASP A 306 20.42 20.30 -1.04
C ASP A 306 20.71 19.95 -2.50
N GLN A 307 21.85 19.30 -2.79
CA GLN A 307 22.24 18.93 -4.15
C GLN A 307 21.48 17.68 -4.59
N ALA A 308 21.49 16.62 -3.78
CA ALA A 308 20.78 15.38 -4.06
C ALA A 308 19.27 15.64 -4.21
N ARG A 309 18.68 16.50 -3.36
CA ARG A 309 17.28 16.92 -3.48
C ARG A 309 17.02 17.66 -4.79
N ALA A 310 17.91 18.56 -5.18
CA ALA A 310 17.74 19.28 -6.44
C ALA A 310 17.83 18.36 -7.64
N GLU A 311 18.72 17.37 -7.62
CA GLU A 311 18.86 16.34 -8.64
C GLU A 311 17.62 15.42 -8.67
N PHE A 312 17.18 14.93 -7.52
CA PHE A 312 15.95 14.14 -7.38
C PHE A 312 14.74 14.90 -7.92
N LEU A 313 14.55 16.15 -7.51
CA LEU A 313 13.45 16.97 -8.02
C LEU A 313 13.59 17.28 -9.52
N ALA A 314 14.79 17.48 -10.05
CA ALA A 314 14.99 17.73 -11.47
C ALA A 314 14.67 16.50 -12.35
N GLN A 315 14.82 15.31 -11.81
CA GLN A 315 14.54 14.05 -12.49
C GLN A 315 13.06 13.64 -12.36
N ASN A 316 12.50 13.78 -11.15
CA ASN A 316 11.15 13.32 -10.77
C ASN A 316 10.06 14.35 -11.04
N THR A 317 10.40 15.59 -11.31
CA THR A 317 9.39 16.57 -11.68
C THR A 317 9.23 16.61 -13.19
N SER A 318 8.18 15.97 -13.62
CA SER A 318 7.59 16.26 -14.94
C SER A 318 7.13 17.72 -15.02
N GLY A 319 7.85 18.65 -14.44
CA GLY A 319 7.42 20.00 -14.33
C GLY A 319 8.40 20.91 -13.64
N GLY A 320 9.69 20.68 -13.85
CA GLY A 320 10.73 21.59 -13.35
C GLY A 320 10.55 23.04 -13.75
N GLY A 321 9.43 23.62 -13.38
CA GLY A 321 9.34 25.06 -13.23
C GLY A 321 10.28 25.46 -12.11
N TRP A 322 10.94 26.60 -12.21
CA TRP A 322 11.86 27.16 -11.24
C TRP A 322 11.40 27.12 -9.77
N PHE A 323 10.13 26.81 -9.53
CA PHE A 323 9.55 26.64 -8.20
C PHE A 323 9.79 25.24 -7.59
N VAL A 324 9.81 24.18 -8.40
CA VAL A 324 9.97 22.80 -7.87
C VAL A 324 11.43 22.55 -7.49
N SER A 325 12.39 23.05 -8.24
CA SER A 325 13.83 22.99 -7.89
C SER A 325 14.19 23.76 -6.61
N ARG A 326 13.21 24.35 -5.91
CA ARG A 326 13.36 25.09 -4.65
C ARG A 326 12.53 24.54 -3.52
N MET A 327 11.93 23.35 -3.69
CA MET A 327 11.21 22.71 -2.59
C MET A 327 12.18 22.45 -1.44
N SER A 328 11.82 22.89 -0.24
CA SER A 328 12.61 22.61 0.95
C SER A 328 12.54 21.12 1.31
N ALA A 329 13.51 20.63 2.06
CA ALA A 329 13.50 19.26 2.60
C ALA A 329 12.18 18.94 3.31
N GLN A 330 11.69 19.85 4.13
CA GLN A 330 10.43 19.66 4.86
C GLN A 330 9.20 19.57 3.92
N GLN A 331 9.16 20.36 2.85
CA GLN A 331 8.07 20.31 1.89
C GLN A 331 8.07 18.98 1.12
N LEU A 332 9.26 18.55 0.67
CA LEU A 332 9.41 17.27 -0.02
C LEU A 332 9.05 16.09 0.89
N ALA A 333 9.61 16.06 2.11
CA ALA A 333 9.26 15.04 3.09
C ALA A 333 7.75 14.99 3.34
N SER A 334 7.12 16.14 3.58
CA SER A 334 5.66 16.18 3.81
C SER A 334 4.84 15.71 2.60
N GLN A 335 5.35 15.87 1.39
CA GLN A 335 4.69 15.33 0.19
C GLN A 335 4.83 13.82 0.09
N LEU A 336 6.04 13.30 0.28
CA LEU A 336 6.34 11.87 0.19
C LEU A 336 5.68 11.07 1.33
N GLU A 337 5.56 11.67 2.52
CA GLU A 337 4.95 11.05 3.70
C GLU A 337 3.42 10.90 3.63
N GLN A 338 2.74 11.35 2.57
CA GLN A 338 1.26 11.34 2.52
C GLN A 338 0.65 9.94 2.62
N ASN A 339 1.25 8.96 1.96
CA ASN A 339 0.68 7.63 1.78
C ASN A 339 1.55 6.49 2.37
N ILE A 340 2.60 6.82 3.09
CA ILE A 340 3.52 5.83 3.66
C ILE A 340 2.94 5.11 4.87
N THR A 341 3.48 3.93 5.13
CA THR A 341 3.47 3.26 6.44
C THR A 341 4.84 2.62 6.66
N LEU A 342 5.30 2.55 7.89
CA LEU A 342 6.46 1.73 8.26
C LEU A 342 6.35 1.33 9.73
N THR A 343 6.55 0.06 10.01
CA THR A 343 6.36 -0.50 11.34
C THR A 343 7.52 -1.37 11.76
N ALA A 344 7.98 -1.20 12.99
CA ALA A 344 8.92 -2.10 13.65
C ALA A 344 8.21 -2.95 14.69
N VAL A 345 8.38 -4.28 14.63
CA VAL A 345 7.71 -5.26 15.47
C VAL A 345 8.72 -6.08 16.27
N ASP A 346 8.50 -6.19 17.58
CA ASP A 346 9.17 -7.16 18.44
C ASP A 346 8.54 -8.55 18.25
N LEU A 347 9.23 -9.41 17.51
CA LEU A 347 8.74 -10.76 17.18
C LEU A 347 8.70 -11.71 18.40
N GLU A 348 9.30 -11.35 19.53
CA GLU A 348 9.15 -12.11 20.76
C GLU A 348 7.73 -11.96 21.36
N GLN A 349 6.98 -10.92 20.94
CA GLN A 349 5.58 -10.72 21.34
C GLN A 349 4.58 -11.50 20.48
N MET A 350 5.02 -12.11 19.36
CA MET A 350 4.15 -12.84 18.43
C MET A 350 3.29 -13.93 19.10
N PRO A 351 3.80 -14.73 20.06
CA PRO A 351 2.93 -15.71 20.73
C PRO A 351 1.73 -15.08 21.44
N GLY A 352 1.93 -13.92 22.09
CA GLY A 352 0.87 -13.16 22.75
C GLY A 352 -0.12 -12.54 21.76
N LEU A 353 0.38 -12.04 20.64
CA LEU A 353 -0.44 -11.49 19.57
C LEU A 353 -1.28 -12.58 18.90
N LEU A 354 -0.71 -13.73 18.55
CA LEU A 354 -1.44 -14.87 17.98
C LEU A 354 -2.52 -15.41 18.91
N GLU A 355 -2.24 -15.49 20.22
CA GLU A 355 -3.25 -15.86 21.20
C GLU A 355 -4.42 -14.87 21.22
N ALA A 356 -4.15 -13.57 21.13
CA ALA A 356 -5.19 -12.54 21.07
C ALA A 356 -6.01 -12.64 19.77
N VAL A 357 -5.34 -12.85 18.63
CA VAL A 357 -6.00 -13.08 17.32
C VAL A 357 -6.89 -14.31 17.39
N ASN A 358 -6.40 -15.43 17.94
CA ASN A 358 -7.16 -16.67 18.05
C ASN A 358 -8.43 -16.51 18.88
N GLN A 359 -8.32 -15.80 20.02
CA GLN A 359 -9.48 -15.52 20.87
C GLN A 359 -10.48 -14.60 20.17
N PHE A 360 -10.01 -13.58 19.46
CA PHE A 360 -10.87 -12.68 18.71
C PHE A 360 -11.53 -13.41 17.53
N ALA A 361 -10.78 -14.19 16.74
CA ALA A 361 -11.30 -15.00 15.65
C ALA A 361 -12.37 -16.00 16.12
N TYR A 362 -12.10 -16.69 17.22
CA TYR A 362 -13.08 -17.62 17.80
C TYR A 362 -14.35 -16.91 18.25
N HIS A 363 -14.21 -15.75 18.92
CA HIS A 363 -15.35 -14.95 19.36
C HIS A 363 -16.22 -14.48 18.21
N MET A 364 -15.61 -14.09 17.07
CA MET A 364 -16.35 -13.60 15.90
C MET A 364 -17.36 -14.61 15.34
N GLN A 365 -17.23 -15.93 15.61
CA GLN A 365 -18.27 -16.90 15.28
C GLN A 365 -19.61 -16.64 15.99
N SER A 366 -19.60 -15.96 17.13
CA SER A 366 -20.81 -15.67 17.90
C SER A 366 -21.52 -14.40 17.46
N LEU A 367 -20.89 -13.60 16.60
CA LEU A 367 -21.40 -12.32 16.16
C LEU A 367 -22.33 -12.46 14.94
N ASP A 368 -23.16 -11.45 14.74
CA ASP A 368 -23.80 -11.23 13.45
C ASP A 368 -22.71 -10.99 12.41
N GLN A 369 -22.62 -11.87 11.43
CA GLN A 369 -21.60 -11.81 10.39
C GLN A 369 -21.77 -10.61 9.45
N ARG A 370 -22.92 -9.94 9.46
CA ARG A 370 -23.13 -8.66 8.77
C ARG A 370 -22.32 -7.56 9.43
N ALA A 371 -22.30 -7.51 10.77
CA ALA A 371 -21.49 -6.55 11.51
C ALA A 371 -19.99 -6.75 11.23
N VAL A 372 -19.54 -8.01 11.10
CA VAL A 372 -18.17 -8.33 10.72
C VAL A 372 -17.87 -7.90 9.28
N ALA A 373 -18.78 -8.17 8.33
CA ALA A 373 -18.63 -7.74 6.94
C ALA A 373 -18.58 -6.21 6.82
N GLN A 374 -19.38 -5.51 7.63
CA GLN A 374 -19.37 -4.04 7.67
C GLN A 374 -18.03 -3.51 8.24
N ALA A 375 -17.53 -4.11 9.32
CA ALA A 375 -16.22 -3.77 9.86
C ALA A 375 -15.11 -3.99 8.84
N ARG A 376 -15.13 -5.11 8.11
CA ARG A 376 -14.18 -5.42 7.03
C ARG A 376 -14.23 -4.39 5.91
N SER A 377 -15.43 -4.01 5.45
CA SER A 377 -15.62 -3.11 4.31
C SER A 377 -15.15 -1.67 4.61
N TYR A 378 -15.15 -1.26 5.87
CA TYR A 378 -14.78 0.09 6.29
C TYR A 378 -13.45 0.17 7.05
N ALA A 379 -12.75 -0.94 7.23
CA ALA A 379 -11.41 -0.94 7.80
C ALA A 379 -10.41 -0.18 6.91
N GLN A 380 -9.39 0.42 7.53
CA GLN A 380 -8.23 0.91 6.79
C GLN A 380 -7.73 -0.21 5.90
N SER A 381 -7.57 0.08 4.63
CA SER A 381 -7.12 -0.88 3.64
C SER A 381 -5.92 -0.36 2.86
N TYR A 382 -5.22 -1.30 2.24
CA TYR A 382 -3.97 -1.06 1.54
C TYR A 382 -4.08 -1.51 0.08
N THR A 383 -3.11 -1.12 -0.72
CA THR A 383 -3.09 -1.35 -2.17
C THR A 383 -3.39 -2.82 -2.52
N SER A 384 -4.26 -3.02 -3.50
CA SER A 384 -4.65 -4.36 -3.94
C SER A 384 -3.69 -4.91 -4.99
N ILE A 385 -3.14 -6.07 -4.74
CA ILE A 385 -2.33 -6.85 -5.70
C ILE A 385 -3.17 -7.84 -6.53
N PHE A 386 -4.46 -7.93 -6.27
CA PHE A 386 -5.37 -8.88 -6.90
C PHE A 386 -6.30 -8.26 -7.94
N GLY A 387 -5.98 -7.04 -8.36
CA GLY A 387 -6.69 -6.29 -9.40
C GLY A 387 -7.58 -5.17 -8.88
N SER A 388 -7.80 -4.18 -9.72
CA SER A 388 -8.57 -2.96 -9.41
C SER A 388 -10.09 -3.16 -9.34
N ASN A 389 -10.57 -4.32 -9.79
CA ASN A 389 -12.02 -4.61 -9.86
C ASN A 389 -12.56 -5.36 -8.64
N VAL A 390 -11.74 -5.58 -7.62
CA VAL A 390 -12.13 -6.23 -6.36
C VAL A 390 -11.81 -5.29 -5.18
N PRO A 391 -12.64 -5.30 -4.13
CA PRO A 391 -12.34 -4.52 -2.93
C PRO A 391 -10.97 -4.90 -2.34
N PRO A 392 -10.22 -3.95 -1.78
CA PRO A 392 -8.97 -4.25 -1.10
C PRO A 392 -9.12 -5.37 -0.07
N SER A 393 -8.11 -6.22 0.03
CA SER A 393 -8.15 -7.41 0.88
C SER A 393 -7.09 -7.42 1.98
N PHE A 394 -6.14 -6.51 1.95
CA PHE A 394 -5.24 -6.23 3.05
C PHE A 394 -5.82 -5.10 3.87
N ILE A 395 -6.16 -5.40 5.12
CA ILE A 395 -6.79 -4.44 6.03
C ILE A 395 -6.00 -4.36 7.34
N ASP A 396 -6.02 -3.19 7.97
CA ASP A 396 -5.42 -3.04 9.29
C ASP A 396 -6.16 -3.87 10.33
N LEU A 397 -5.43 -4.70 11.06
CA LEU A 397 -5.97 -5.65 12.03
C LEU A 397 -6.57 -4.95 13.25
N GLY A 398 -5.92 -3.90 13.75
CA GLY A 398 -6.37 -3.16 14.93
C GLY A 398 -7.61 -2.30 14.62
N HIS A 399 -7.61 -1.62 13.48
CA HIS A 399 -8.77 -0.84 13.04
C HIS A 399 -9.98 -1.75 12.75
N PHE A 400 -9.77 -2.90 12.12
CA PHE A 400 -10.81 -3.91 11.94
C PHE A 400 -11.39 -4.38 13.28
N ALA A 401 -10.56 -4.62 14.29
CA ALA A 401 -11.03 -5.01 15.62
C ALA A 401 -11.88 -3.92 16.27
N ALA A 402 -11.48 -2.65 16.16
CA ALA A 402 -12.23 -1.51 16.67
C ALA A 402 -13.62 -1.38 16.00
N LEU A 403 -13.65 -1.50 14.68
CA LEU A 403 -14.91 -1.46 13.91
C LEU A 403 -15.81 -2.67 14.20
N THR A 404 -15.24 -3.86 14.39
CA THR A 404 -16.00 -5.07 14.76
C THR A 404 -16.73 -4.86 16.09
N TYR A 405 -16.06 -4.26 17.08
CA TYR A 405 -16.71 -3.86 18.32
C TYR A 405 -17.83 -2.83 18.08
N LYS A 406 -17.54 -1.79 17.31
CA LYS A 406 -18.49 -0.70 17.01
C LYS A 406 -19.78 -1.22 16.37
N TYR A 407 -19.68 -2.10 15.39
CA TYR A 407 -20.83 -2.60 14.64
C TYR A 407 -21.56 -3.76 15.33
N SER A 408 -20.86 -4.56 16.13
CA SER A 408 -21.52 -5.62 16.90
C SER A 408 -22.31 -5.09 18.10
N GLY A 409 -21.88 -3.95 18.68
CA GLY A 409 -22.47 -3.37 19.90
C GLY A 409 -22.40 -4.28 21.12
N ASP A 410 -21.64 -5.37 21.05
CA ASP A 410 -21.54 -6.38 22.12
C ASP A 410 -20.36 -6.09 23.06
N SER A 411 -20.65 -6.04 24.35
CA SER A 411 -19.64 -5.74 25.37
C SER A 411 -18.53 -6.81 25.47
N THR A 412 -18.82 -8.04 25.10
CA THR A 412 -17.83 -9.13 25.06
C THR A 412 -16.85 -8.92 23.90
N THR A 413 -17.35 -8.46 22.75
CA THR A 413 -16.52 -8.06 21.60
C THR A 413 -15.56 -6.94 21.99
N CYS A 414 -16.00 -5.96 22.78
CA CYS A 414 -15.12 -4.93 23.32
C CYS A 414 -13.90 -5.49 24.06
N GLN A 415 -14.11 -6.53 24.88
CA GLN A 415 -13.01 -7.14 25.65
C GLN A 415 -11.99 -7.82 24.73
N TYR A 416 -12.46 -8.58 23.71
CA TYR A 416 -11.57 -9.25 22.77
C TYR A 416 -10.88 -8.27 21.83
N ALA A 417 -11.58 -7.26 21.34
CA ALA A 417 -10.99 -6.20 20.52
C ALA A 417 -9.90 -5.43 21.30
N ASN A 418 -10.17 -5.03 22.53
CA ASN A 418 -9.16 -4.37 23.38
C ASN A 418 -7.98 -5.29 23.71
N LYS A 419 -8.22 -6.59 23.90
CA LYS A 419 -7.12 -7.54 24.11
C LYS A 419 -6.21 -7.62 22.89
N LEU A 420 -6.81 -7.67 21.70
CA LEU A 420 -6.07 -7.68 20.44
C LEU A 420 -5.30 -6.37 20.23
N LEU A 421 -5.94 -5.21 20.43
CA LEU A 421 -5.27 -3.90 20.35
C LEU A 421 -4.10 -3.78 21.33
N ASN A 422 -4.26 -4.26 22.56
CA ASN A 422 -3.17 -4.26 23.54
C ASN A 422 -2.02 -5.18 23.10
N ALA A 423 -2.32 -6.31 22.48
CA ALA A 423 -1.30 -7.23 21.96
C ALA A 423 -0.54 -6.62 20.78
N ILE A 424 -1.25 -5.95 19.84
CA ILE A 424 -0.64 -5.18 18.77
C ILE A 424 0.30 -4.11 19.32
N ASN A 425 -0.19 -3.30 20.28
CA ASN A 425 0.64 -2.25 20.90
C ASN A 425 1.84 -2.79 21.68
N SER A 426 1.79 -4.04 22.14
CA SER A 426 2.93 -4.66 22.81
C SER A 426 3.96 -5.19 21.81
N ALA A 427 3.52 -5.56 20.61
CA ALA A 427 4.38 -6.07 19.56
C ALA A 427 4.99 -4.92 18.72
N VAL A 428 4.23 -3.88 18.43
CA VAL A 428 4.70 -2.72 17.67
C VAL A 428 5.55 -1.82 18.57
N VAL A 429 6.85 -1.72 18.26
CA VAL A 429 7.81 -0.88 19.02
C VAL A 429 7.99 0.51 18.44
N ALA A 430 7.73 0.66 17.13
CA ALA A 430 7.63 1.95 16.45
C ALA A 430 6.69 1.81 15.25
N GLU A 431 5.98 2.88 14.92
CA GLU A 431 5.06 2.93 13.77
C GLU A 431 4.99 4.36 13.25
N LYS A 432 4.97 4.51 11.93
CA LYS A 432 4.80 5.76 11.21
C LYS A 432 3.83 5.57 10.07
N HIS A 433 2.82 6.43 9.97
CA HIS A 433 1.91 6.44 8.84
C HIS A 433 1.61 7.84 8.35
N GLY A 434 1.28 7.97 7.07
CA GLY A 434 0.89 9.20 6.42
C GLY A 434 -0.56 9.59 6.66
N HIS A 435 -0.89 10.83 6.30
CA HIS A 435 -2.25 11.35 6.48
C HIS A 435 -3.34 10.59 5.70
N SER A 436 -2.98 9.90 4.64
CA SER A 436 -3.90 9.09 3.84
C SER A 436 -4.18 7.71 4.46
N LYS A 437 -3.46 7.33 5.52
CA LYS A 437 -3.57 6.05 6.21
C LYS A 437 -3.86 6.20 7.71
N PRO A 438 -4.83 7.04 8.11
CA PRO A 438 -5.02 7.41 9.52
C PRO A 438 -5.50 6.26 10.41
N GLY A 439 -5.96 5.16 9.83
CA GLY A 439 -6.42 3.98 10.55
C GLY A 439 -5.35 2.92 10.77
N SER A 440 -4.12 3.14 10.29
CA SER A 440 -3.01 2.19 10.46
C SER A 440 -2.65 2.02 11.94
N THR A 441 -2.46 0.78 12.34
CA THR A 441 -1.96 0.38 13.68
C THR A 441 -0.67 -0.42 13.60
N GLY A 442 -0.14 -0.57 12.41
CA GLY A 442 1.15 -1.14 12.09
C GLY A 442 1.13 -2.62 11.70
N ILE A 443 -0.01 -3.29 11.72
CA ILE A 443 -0.09 -4.71 11.34
C ILE A 443 -1.36 -4.95 10.52
N ALA A 444 -1.17 -5.31 9.26
CA ALA A 444 -2.25 -5.73 8.37
C ALA A 444 -2.55 -7.24 8.49
N VAL A 445 -3.68 -7.63 7.93
CA VAL A 445 -4.10 -9.03 7.79
C VAL A 445 -4.85 -9.25 6.47
N TYR A 446 -4.73 -10.42 5.87
CA TYR A 446 -5.50 -10.79 4.70
C TYR A 446 -6.94 -11.13 5.05
N PHE A 447 -7.90 -10.31 4.60
CA PHE A 447 -9.32 -10.56 4.70
C PHE A 447 -9.97 -10.34 3.32
N PRO A 448 -10.00 -11.37 2.45
CA PRO A 448 -10.57 -11.28 1.11
C PRO A 448 -12.08 -11.05 1.13
N ASN A 449 -12.64 -10.54 0.03
CA ASN A 449 -14.08 -10.67 -0.20
C ASN A 449 -14.44 -12.10 -0.62
N SER A 450 -15.74 -12.39 -0.82
CA SER A 450 -16.20 -13.73 -1.19
C SER A 450 -15.66 -14.23 -2.54
N GLN A 451 -15.41 -13.31 -3.46
CA GLN A 451 -14.84 -13.63 -4.78
C GLN A 451 -13.40 -14.10 -4.65
N LEU A 452 -12.54 -13.32 -4.01
CA LEU A 452 -11.14 -13.68 -3.77
C LEU A 452 -11.03 -14.95 -2.93
N TYR A 453 -11.82 -15.07 -1.85
CA TYR A 453 -11.87 -16.27 -1.02
C TYR A 453 -12.18 -17.54 -1.83
N SER A 454 -13.05 -17.43 -2.84
CA SER A 454 -13.53 -18.59 -3.63
C SER A 454 -12.60 -18.99 -4.77
N THR A 455 -11.58 -18.19 -5.11
CA THR A 455 -10.62 -18.53 -6.17
C THR A 455 -9.53 -19.46 -5.65
N SER A 456 -8.94 -20.23 -6.56
CA SER A 456 -7.80 -21.09 -6.21
C SER A 456 -6.51 -20.29 -6.02
N THR A 457 -6.35 -19.18 -6.71
CA THR A 457 -5.13 -18.37 -6.71
C THR A 457 -5.01 -17.50 -5.46
N THR A 458 -6.09 -16.86 -5.05
CA THR A 458 -6.12 -15.90 -3.92
C THR A 458 -6.78 -16.48 -2.67
N GLY A 459 -7.54 -17.57 -2.80
CA GLY A 459 -8.24 -18.22 -1.70
C GLY A 459 -7.37 -19.22 -0.93
N MET A 460 -8.03 -19.99 -0.10
CA MET A 460 -7.39 -20.89 0.87
C MET A 460 -6.46 -21.95 0.25
N ALA A 461 -6.64 -22.29 -1.04
CA ALA A 461 -5.77 -23.23 -1.72
C ALA A 461 -4.31 -22.76 -1.86
N SER A 462 -4.11 -21.46 -2.02
CA SER A 462 -2.77 -20.88 -2.05
C SER A 462 -2.36 -20.33 -0.68
N TYR A 463 -3.26 -19.64 0.00
CA TYR A 463 -2.99 -19.01 1.29
C TYR A 463 -2.48 -20.00 2.34
N SER A 464 -3.13 -21.16 2.51
CA SER A 464 -2.72 -22.17 3.48
C SER A 464 -1.39 -22.87 3.16
N VAL A 465 -0.92 -22.79 1.92
CA VAL A 465 0.38 -23.33 1.50
C VAL A 465 1.49 -22.31 1.68
N ILE A 466 1.25 -21.07 1.25
CA ILE A 466 2.27 -20.02 1.24
C ILE A 466 2.38 -19.38 2.63
N ALA A 467 1.26 -18.97 3.26
CA ALA A 467 1.21 -18.45 4.62
C ALA A 467 1.01 -19.57 5.66
N ASN A 468 1.68 -20.71 5.45
CA ASN A 468 1.50 -21.94 6.20
C ASN A 468 1.79 -21.81 7.70
N SER A 469 2.79 -21.06 8.10
CA SER A 469 3.12 -20.85 9.51
C SER A 469 2.00 -20.12 10.24
N PHE A 470 1.38 -19.12 9.62
CA PHE A 470 0.23 -18.42 10.20
C PHE A 470 -1.03 -19.31 10.21
N SER A 471 -1.36 -19.99 9.12
CA SER A 471 -2.51 -20.90 9.06
C SER A 471 -2.45 -22.03 10.10
N ARG A 472 -1.25 -22.46 10.51
CA ARG A 472 -1.09 -23.47 11.57
C ARG A 472 -1.12 -22.91 12.98
N ALA A 473 -0.72 -21.67 13.15
CA ALA A 473 -0.62 -21.01 14.47
C ALA A 473 -1.89 -20.23 14.82
N SER A 474 -2.71 -19.90 13.82
CA SER A 474 -3.86 -19.01 13.92
C SER A 474 -5.17 -19.70 13.56
N LEU A 475 -6.27 -19.24 14.17
CA LEU A 475 -7.64 -19.57 13.82
C LEU A 475 -8.23 -18.61 12.77
N TRP A 476 -7.41 -17.79 12.15
CA TRP A 476 -7.89 -16.75 11.22
C TRP A 476 -8.50 -17.34 9.95
N ASP A 477 -7.84 -18.30 9.32
CA ASP A 477 -8.36 -18.99 8.15
C ASP A 477 -9.56 -19.90 8.47
N ASP A 478 -9.63 -20.49 9.66
CA ASP A 478 -10.82 -21.16 10.17
C ASP A 478 -12.00 -20.17 10.31
N PHE A 479 -11.73 -18.95 10.80
CA PHE A 479 -12.72 -17.88 10.87
C PHE A 479 -13.19 -17.47 9.47
N LEU A 480 -12.30 -17.30 8.50
CA LEU A 480 -12.68 -17.03 7.11
C LEU A 480 -13.56 -18.16 6.55
N GLY A 481 -13.23 -19.40 6.88
CA GLY A 481 -14.06 -20.57 6.55
C GLY A 481 -15.44 -20.55 7.21
N TYR A 482 -15.55 -20.04 8.43
CA TYR A 482 -16.84 -19.81 9.07
C TYR A 482 -17.61 -18.67 8.41
N HIS A 483 -16.96 -17.54 8.20
CA HIS A 483 -17.56 -16.32 7.64
C HIS A 483 -18.18 -16.59 6.25
N TYR A 484 -17.48 -17.30 5.37
CA TYR A 484 -17.90 -17.53 3.98
C TYR A 484 -18.54 -18.88 3.72
N ALA A 485 -18.33 -19.88 4.55
CA ALA A 485 -18.87 -21.22 4.33
C ALA A 485 -19.65 -21.80 5.52
N GLY A 486 -19.84 -21.05 6.60
CA GLY A 486 -20.59 -21.47 7.80
C GLY A 486 -19.91 -22.59 8.58
N ARG A 487 -18.62 -22.85 8.33
CA ARG A 487 -17.90 -23.96 8.93
C ARG A 487 -17.42 -23.60 10.33
N LYS A 488 -18.05 -24.20 11.34
CA LYS A 488 -17.70 -24.00 12.74
C LYS A 488 -16.34 -24.63 13.05
N PHE A 489 -15.58 -24.00 13.92
CA PHE A 489 -14.28 -24.46 14.39
C PHE A 489 -14.16 -24.37 15.93
N ALA A 490 -13.20 -25.09 16.48
CA ALA A 490 -12.97 -25.16 17.92
C ALA A 490 -11.94 -24.11 18.38
N PRO A 491 -11.95 -23.69 19.66
CA PRO A 491 -11.07 -22.63 20.14
C PRO A 491 -9.59 -23.01 20.26
N ASN A 492 -9.26 -24.30 20.18
CA ASN A 492 -7.94 -24.83 20.53
C ASN A 492 -7.27 -25.62 19.39
N ALA A 493 -7.82 -25.62 18.21
CA ALA A 493 -7.25 -26.36 17.10
C ALA A 493 -7.38 -25.56 15.81
N ALA A 494 -6.25 -25.16 15.26
CA ALA A 494 -6.18 -24.83 13.86
C ALA A 494 -6.45 -26.13 13.09
N GLU A 495 -7.61 -26.24 12.47
CA GLU A 495 -7.97 -27.40 11.66
C GLU A 495 -7.29 -27.31 10.28
N ALA A 496 -7.04 -28.47 9.67
CA ALA A 496 -6.55 -28.44 8.29
C ALA A 496 -7.55 -27.72 7.40
N VAL A 497 -7.08 -26.71 6.69
CA VAL A 497 -7.91 -25.86 5.83
C VAL A 497 -8.64 -26.70 4.81
N THR A 498 -9.96 -26.65 4.85
CA THR A 498 -10.79 -27.26 3.82
C THR A 498 -11.05 -26.22 2.74
N ILE A 499 -10.52 -26.45 1.54
CA ILE A 499 -10.75 -25.60 0.37
C ILE A 499 -12.25 -25.66 0.06
N SER A 500 -12.95 -24.57 0.31
CA SER A 500 -14.39 -24.42 0.04
C SER A 500 -14.66 -23.11 -0.67
N ARG A 501 -15.67 -23.11 -1.53
CA ARG A 501 -16.20 -21.86 -2.07
C ARG A 501 -17.12 -21.20 -1.06
N ALA A 502 -17.28 -19.88 -1.16
CA ALA A 502 -18.26 -19.18 -0.38
C ALA A 502 -19.67 -19.75 -0.65
N SER A 503 -20.34 -20.17 0.39
CA SER A 503 -21.73 -20.66 0.37
C SER A 503 -22.68 -19.73 1.11
N GLN A 504 -22.14 -18.80 1.88
CA GLN A 504 -22.80 -17.65 2.47
C GLN A 504 -21.93 -16.41 2.25
N ILE A 505 -22.54 -15.28 2.08
CA ILE A 505 -21.85 -14.02 1.85
C ILE A 505 -22.49 -12.99 2.78
N PRO A 506 -21.97 -12.80 3.99
CA PRO A 506 -22.62 -11.93 4.98
C PRO A 506 -22.72 -10.48 4.55
N GLY A 507 -21.79 -10.01 3.71
CA GLY A 507 -21.79 -8.67 3.13
C GLY A 507 -22.72 -8.52 1.91
N LEU A 508 -23.27 -9.64 1.39
CA LEU A 508 -24.16 -9.57 0.24
C LEU A 508 -25.46 -8.85 0.58
N GLY A 509 -25.80 -7.82 -0.19
CA GLY A 509 -27.04 -7.07 -0.09
C GLY A 509 -28.05 -7.54 -1.11
N ALA A 510 -29.29 -7.80 -0.69
CA ALA A 510 -30.41 -7.95 -1.62
C ALA A 510 -30.85 -6.55 -2.10
N VAL A 511 -29.96 -5.85 -2.80
CA VAL A 511 -30.19 -4.47 -3.23
C VAL A 511 -31.13 -4.44 -4.42
N SER A 512 -32.19 -3.64 -4.33
CA SER A 512 -33.10 -3.32 -5.42
C SER A 512 -33.15 -1.81 -5.61
N VAL A 513 -33.01 -1.38 -6.85
CA VAL A 513 -33.02 0.05 -7.23
C VAL A 513 -34.09 0.26 -8.25
N SER A 514 -35.00 1.24 -8.00
CA SER A 514 -36.04 1.57 -8.96
C SER A 514 -35.48 2.33 -10.17
N ASP A 515 -36.23 2.35 -11.27
CA ASP A 515 -35.86 3.14 -12.42
C ASP A 515 -35.63 4.61 -12.03
N ILE A 516 -34.61 5.23 -12.66
CA ILE A 516 -34.28 6.64 -12.43
C ILE A 516 -35.35 7.55 -13.04
N SER A 517 -35.88 8.44 -12.25
CA SER A 517 -36.68 9.60 -12.71
C SER A 517 -35.77 10.82 -12.85
N ALA A 518 -35.58 11.33 -14.04
CA ALA A 518 -34.84 12.56 -14.29
C ALA A 518 -35.79 13.75 -14.45
N SER A 519 -35.44 14.92 -13.90
CA SER A 519 -36.21 16.14 -14.02
C SER A 519 -36.31 16.67 -15.47
N ALA A 520 -35.30 16.30 -16.30
CA ALA A 520 -35.31 16.52 -17.75
C ALA A 520 -34.48 15.41 -18.42
N ASN A 521 -34.73 15.18 -19.72
CA ASN A 521 -33.95 14.24 -20.52
C ASN A 521 -32.85 14.92 -21.36
N ARG A 522 -32.69 16.23 -21.19
CA ARG A 522 -31.66 17.05 -21.82
C ARG A 522 -31.04 18.01 -20.83
N VAL A 523 -29.75 18.23 -20.95
CA VAL A 523 -29.01 19.18 -20.14
C VAL A 523 -27.99 19.90 -21.04
N SER A 524 -27.80 21.20 -20.83
CA SER A 524 -26.75 21.96 -21.50
C SER A 524 -25.51 22.06 -20.58
N PRO A 525 -24.32 22.27 -21.13
CA PRO A 525 -23.16 22.61 -20.34
C PRO A 525 -23.43 23.74 -19.34
N GLY A 526 -23.05 23.58 -18.07
CA GLY A 526 -23.35 24.50 -16.98
C GLY A 526 -24.78 24.46 -16.45
N GLY A 527 -25.64 23.57 -16.95
CA GLY A 527 -26.95 23.26 -16.40
C GLY A 527 -26.91 21.97 -15.57
N ALA A 528 -27.89 21.80 -14.69
CA ALA A 528 -28.05 20.60 -13.89
C ALA A 528 -29.44 19.99 -14.04
N ILE A 529 -29.53 18.68 -13.86
CA ILE A 529 -30.82 17.94 -13.79
C ILE A 529 -30.81 17.08 -12.53
N THR A 530 -31.98 16.97 -11.88
CA THR A 530 -32.10 16.10 -10.71
C THR A 530 -32.41 14.66 -11.15
N LEU A 531 -31.57 13.72 -10.76
CA LEU A 531 -31.77 12.28 -10.84
C LEU A 531 -32.36 11.78 -9.54
N SER A 532 -33.43 11.01 -9.60
CA SER A 532 -34.10 10.47 -8.42
C SER A 532 -34.37 8.98 -8.60
N THR A 533 -34.03 8.18 -7.57
CA THR A 533 -34.37 6.76 -7.51
C THR A 533 -34.73 6.35 -6.09
N THR A 534 -35.37 5.21 -5.94
CA THR A 534 -35.61 4.57 -4.63
C THR A 534 -34.73 3.34 -4.52
N ILE A 535 -33.96 3.27 -3.46
CA ILE A 535 -33.08 2.16 -3.15
C ILE A 535 -33.68 1.40 -1.97
N SER A 536 -33.75 0.07 -2.09
CA SER A 536 -34.14 -0.83 -1.02
C SER A 536 -33.17 -1.99 -0.93
N GLY A 537 -33.00 -2.51 0.27
CA GLY A 537 -32.12 -3.62 0.53
C GLY A 537 -31.26 -3.41 1.76
N GLU A 538 -30.51 -4.45 2.07
CA GLU A 538 -29.60 -4.48 3.22
C GLU A 538 -28.15 -4.48 2.73
N ASN A 539 -27.22 -4.18 3.65
CA ASN A 539 -25.77 -4.24 3.39
C ASN A 539 -25.27 -3.29 2.30
N ILE A 540 -25.90 -2.14 2.13
CA ILE A 540 -25.43 -1.10 1.20
C ILE A 540 -24.12 -0.55 1.78
N GLY A 541 -23.03 -0.73 1.03
CA GLY A 541 -21.70 -0.20 1.34
C GLY A 541 -21.51 1.18 0.75
N TYR A 542 -21.27 1.25 -0.57
CA TYR A 542 -21.01 2.50 -1.28
C TYR A 542 -22.00 2.69 -2.43
N ILE A 543 -22.29 3.94 -2.74
CA ILE A 543 -23.03 4.30 -3.93
C ILE A 543 -22.16 5.22 -4.77
N TYR A 544 -22.06 4.91 -6.06
CA TYR A 544 -21.28 5.70 -7.00
C TYR A 544 -22.20 6.36 -8.02
N LEU A 545 -21.86 7.57 -8.43
CA LEU A 545 -22.32 8.12 -9.68
C LEU A 545 -21.69 7.31 -10.84
N PHE A 546 -22.38 7.23 -11.94
CA PHE A 546 -21.88 6.66 -13.17
C PHE A 546 -22.29 7.54 -14.35
N THR A 547 -21.32 7.87 -15.20
CA THR A 547 -21.55 8.56 -16.46
C THR A 547 -20.85 7.80 -17.58
N GLY A 548 -21.58 7.42 -18.62
CA GLY A 548 -21.05 6.72 -19.77
C GLY A 548 -21.54 7.30 -21.10
N LEU A 549 -20.61 7.61 -22.00
CA LEU A 549 -20.89 8.05 -23.37
C LEU A 549 -21.35 6.88 -24.22
N VAL A 550 -22.53 6.99 -24.84
CA VAL A 550 -23.11 5.94 -25.69
C VAL A 550 -22.57 6.08 -27.11
N ASP A 551 -21.75 5.12 -27.53
CA ASP A 551 -21.38 4.94 -28.95
C ASP A 551 -22.38 3.97 -29.62
N LYS A 552 -23.25 4.52 -30.46
CA LYS A 552 -24.29 3.75 -31.15
C LYS A 552 -23.74 2.89 -32.26
N ASP A 553 -22.62 3.28 -32.85
CA ASP A 553 -22.02 2.60 -34.00
C ASP A 553 -21.31 1.31 -33.55
N SER A 554 -20.54 1.36 -32.47
CA SER A 554 -19.90 0.20 -31.88
C SER A 554 -20.80 -0.58 -30.93
N LYS A 555 -21.95 -0.04 -30.52
CA LYS A 555 -22.84 -0.56 -29.48
C LYS A 555 -22.11 -0.76 -28.15
N SER A 556 -21.33 0.22 -27.76
CA SER A 556 -20.59 0.24 -26.52
C SER A 556 -20.79 1.55 -25.78
N ILE A 557 -20.39 1.56 -24.52
CA ILE A 557 -20.49 2.69 -23.62
C ILE A 557 -19.10 2.94 -23.06
N LEU A 558 -18.53 4.11 -23.37
CA LEU A 558 -17.31 4.58 -22.73
C LEU A 558 -17.64 5.02 -21.29
N ILE A 559 -17.02 4.43 -20.31
CA ILE A 559 -17.14 4.91 -18.93
C ILE A 559 -16.35 6.22 -18.83
N ALA A 560 -17.07 7.31 -18.64
CA ALA A 560 -16.49 8.65 -18.60
C ALA A 560 -16.25 9.14 -17.16
N ASP A 561 -17.08 8.70 -16.22
CA ASP A 561 -16.95 9.09 -14.81
C ASP A 561 -17.55 8.05 -13.87
N THR A 562 -16.87 7.83 -12.74
CA THR A 562 -17.38 7.10 -11.56
C THR A 562 -16.85 7.78 -10.31
N ASP A 563 -17.75 8.29 -9.46
CA ASP A 563 -17.35 8.94 -8.22
C ASP A 563 -18.24 8.52 -7.05
N TYR A 564 -17.71 8.57 -5.81
CA TYR A 564 -18.51 8.29 -4.63
C TYR A 564 -19.62 9.33 -4.45
N LEU A 565 -20.81 8.87 -4.14
CA LEU A 565 -21.85 9.76 -3.65
C LEU A 565 -21.72 9.96 -2.14
N GLU A 566 -21.82 11.21 -1.72
CA GLU A 566 -21.91 11.53 -0.31
C GLU A 566 -23.20 10.94 0.28
N SER A 567 -23.06 10.24 1.37
CA SER A 567 -24.21 9.75 2.15
C SER A 567 -24.79 10.88 3.01
N PRO A 568 -26.04 10.77 3.44
CA PRO A 568 -26.67 11.77 4.31
C PRO A 568 -25.94 11.96 5.64
N SER A 569 -25.14 11.01 6.03
CA SER A 569 -24.33 11.03 7.24
C SER A 569 -23.02 10.28 7.00
N THR A 570 -21.92 10.85 7.41
CA THR A 570 -20.59 10.23 7.29
C THR A 570 -20.12 9.73 8.65
N GLY A 571 -19.76 8.45 8.73
CA GLY A 571 -19.12 7.88 9.89
C GLY A 571 -17.61 8.01 9.81
N SER A 572 -16.93 7.95 10.95
CA SER A 572 -15.49 7.81 10.99
C SER A 572 -15.03 6.97 12.18
N GLU A 573 -13.90 6.32 12.01
CA GLU A 573 -13.15 5.65 13.07
C GLU A 573 -11.67 5.85 12.82
N ASN A 574 -10.93 6.31 13.78
CA ASN A 574 -9.49 6.62 13.66
C ASN A 574 -9.12 7.48 12.43
N GLY A 575 -10.00 8.39 12.00
CA GLY A 575 -9.76 9.23 10.82
C GLY A 575 -10.15 8.60 9.47
N VAL A 576 -10.49 7.33 9.41
CA VAL A 576 -11.04 6.68 8.21
C VAL A 576 -12.53 6.97 8.12
N TYR A 577 -12.95 7.51 6.98
CA TYR A 577 -14.34 7.88 6.72
C TYR A 577 -15.07 6.80 5.94
N TYR A 578 -16.36 6.65 6.20
CA TYR A 578 -17.24 5.72 5.49
C TYR A 578 -18.67 6.24 5.46
N PRO A 579 -19.49 5.84 4.46
CA PRO A 579 -20.85 6.30 4.33
C PRO A 579 -21.77 5.65 5.36
N ILE A 580 -22.78 6.42 5.81
CA ILE A 580 -23.89 5.92 6.60
C ILE A 580 -25.17 6.19 5.81
N TRP A 581 -25.72 5.14 5.22
CA TRP A 581 -26.99 5.18 4.51
C TRP A 581 -28.16 5.07 5.48
N PRO A 582 -29.37 5.60 5.13
CA PRO A 582 -30.51 5.51 6.00
C PRO A 582 -30.85 4.07 6.37
N ASP A 583 -31.05 3.80 7.66
CA ASP A 583 -31.51 2.51 8.19
C ASP A 583 -33.03 2.37 7.97
N ALA A 584 -33.43 2.28 6.73
CA ALA A 584 -34.83 2.12 6.31
C ALA A 584 -34.89 1.03 5.24
N GLU A 585 -35.97 0.23 5.24
CA GLU A 585 -36.18 -0.78 4.19
C GLU A 585 -36.09 -0.17 2.78
N THR A 586 -36.45 1.13 2.67
CA THR A 586 -36.33 1.91 1.43
C THR A 586 -35.99 3.36 1.73
N PHE A 587 -35.13 3.95 0.92
CA PHE A 587 -34.86 5.39 0.95
C PHE A 587 -34.81 5.97 -0.46
N ARG A 588 -35.11 7.27 -0.56
CA ARG A 588 -35.03 8.00 -1.82
C ARG A 588 -33.68 8.69 -1.94
N LEU A 589 -32.97 8.41 -3.03
CA LEU A 589 -31.75 9.09 -3.44
C LEU A 589 -32.14 10.19 -4.45
N ASN A 590 -31.68 11.42 -4.21
CA ASN A 590 -31.77 12.53 -5.16
C ASN A 590 -30.36 13.08 -5.35
N PHE A 591 -30.00 13.32 -6.60
CA PHE A 591 -28.68 13.84 -6.97
C PHE A 591 -28.82 14.85 -8.11
N ASP A 592 -28.20 16.00 -7.98
CA ASP A 592 -28.16 17.01 -9.03
C ASP A 592 -26.97 16.75 -9.93
N PHE A 593 -27.26 16.16 -11.09
CA PHE A 593 -26.26 15.81 -12.09
C PHE A 593 -25.92 17.02 -12.95
N GLU A 594 -24.67 17.40 -12.97
CA GLU A 594 -24.07 18.33 -13.91
C GLU A 594 -23.25 17.55 -14.96
N PRO A 595 -23.33 17.90 -16.26
CA PRO A 595 -22.66 17.13 -17.31
C PRO A 595 -21.17 17.45 -17.37
N LEU A 596 -20.39 16.86 -16.46
CA LEU A 596 -18.95 17.06 -16.32
C LEU A 596 -18.19 15.78 -16.66
N VAL A 597 -16.96 15.95 -17.13
CA VAL A 597 -15.98 14.89 -17.38
C VAL A 597 -14.61 15.39 -16.93
N TYR A 598 -13.74 14.47 -16.62
CA TYR A 598 -12.36 14.79 -16.27
C TYR A 598 -11.41 14.48 -17.40
N THR A 599 -10.44 15.36 -17.60
CA THR A 599 -9.31 15.17 -18.48
C THR A 599 -8.02 15.25 -17.68
N ILE A 600 -6.98 14.57 -18.14
CA ILE A 600 -5.62 14.79 -17.64
C ILE A 600 -4.76 15.35 -18.76
N THR A 601 -3.85 16.26 -18.44
CA THR A 601 -2.99 16.93 -19.41
C THR A 601 -1.54 16.94 -18.93
N ASP A 602 -0.62 16.85 -19.91
CA ASP A 602 0.82 17.06 -19.72
C ASP A 602 1.24 18.52 -20.01
N GLY A 603 0.26 19.42 -20.25
CA GLY A 603 0.45 20.82 -20.63
C GLY A 603 0.55 21.03 -22.16
N THR A 604 0.57 19.97 -22.95
CA THR A 604 0.61 19.99 -24.43
C THR A 604 -0.55 19.22 -25.04
N GLU A 605 -0.74 18.01 -24.58
CA GLU A 605 -1.83 17.12 -24.95
C GLU A 605 -2.76 16.94 -23.75
N ALA A 606 -4.01 16.59 -24.00
CA ALA A 606 -4.98 16.26 -22.99
C ALA A 606 -5.88 15.11 -23.45
N GLY A 607 -6.24 14.23 -22.53
CA GLY A 607 -7.12 13.10 -22.81
C GLY A 607 -8.17 12.91 -21.73
N ILE A 608 -9.33 12.39 -22.11
CA ILE A 608 -10.38 12.01 -21.16
C ILE A 608 -9.85 10.91 -20.25
N ALA A 609 -10.01 11.08 -18.96
CA ALA A 609 -9.52 10.15 -17.96
C ALA A 609 -10.63 9.80 -16.95
N LEU A 610 -10.77 8.50 -16.66
CA LEU A 610 -11.61 8.04 -15.58
C LEU A 610 -10.85 8.25 -14.26
N LEU A 611 -11.27 9.25 -13.49
CA LEU A 611 -10.76 9.50 -12.14
C LEU A 611 -11.48 8.57 -11.15
N ASN A 612 -10.77 7.55 -10.70
CA ASN A 612 -11.28 6.62 -9.70
C ASN A 612 -10.89 7.10 -8.29
N PRO A 613 -11.84 7.40 -7.39
CA PRO A 613 -11.50 7.77 -6.02
C PRO A 613 -10.94 6.54 -5.27
N ILE A 614 -9.80 6.72 -4.60
CA ILE A 614 -9.13 5.64 -3.85
C ILE A 614 -9.77 5.44 -2.48
N SER A 615 -10.27 6.51 -1.86
CA SER A 615 -10.88 6.46 -0.54
C SER A 615 -12.12 7.33 -0.46
N TYR A 616 -13.09 6.90 0.35
CA TYR A 616 -14.24 7.72 0.69
C TYR A 616 -13.77 8.88 1.58
N GLY A 617 -13.88 10.11 1.10
CA GLY A 617 -13.28 11.28 1.73
C GLY A 617 -14.21 12.06 2.64
N ALA A 618 -13.65 12.82 3.57
CA ALA A 618 -14.35 13.81 4.36
C ALA A 618 -14.58 15.12 3.58
N SER A 619 -13.74 15.42 2.60
CA SER A 619 -13.85 16.54 1.67
C SER A 619 -13.11 16.25 0.37
N ALA A 620 -13.47 16.96 -0.69
CA ALA A 620 -12.78 16.87 -1.99
C ALA A 620 -11.28 17.20 -1.90
N GLU A 621 -10.88 18.06 -0.97
CA GLU A 621 -9.49 18.47 -0.75
C GLU A 621 -8.60 17.34 -0.16
N GLN A 622 -9.23 16.32 0.42
CA GLN A 622 -8.54 15.15 0.98
C GLN A 622 -8.63 13.92 0.07
N ALA A 623 -9.42 14.01 -0.98
CA ALA A 623 -9.59 12.90 -1.89
C ALA A 623 -8.32 12.66 -2.72
N VAL A 624 -8.00 11.39 -2.90
CA VAL A 624 -6.96 10.93 -3.83
C VAL A 624 -7.64 10.17 -4.94
N TYR A 625 -7.29 10.50 -6.18
CA TYR A 625 -7.85 9.88 -7.36
C TYR A 625 -6.78 9.12 -8.13
N ALA A 626 -7.16 8.00 -8.72
CA ALA A 626 -6.31 7.20 -9.58
C ALA A 626 -6.81 7.21 -11.02
N VAL A 627 -5.89 7.30 -11.97
CA VAL A 627 -6.14 7.10 -13.40
C VAL A 627 -5.38 5.89 -13.89
N ASP A 628 -6.09 4.89 -14.39
CA ASP A 628 -5.49 3.66 -14.92
C ASP A 628 -4.90 3.89 -16.33
N GLY A 629 -3.73 3.31 -16.59
CA GLY A 629 -3.10 3.40 -17.89
C GLY A 629 -1.95 2.44 -18.10
N ILE A 630 -1.15 2.74 -19.13
CA ILE A 630 0.06 2.01 -19.47
C ILE A 630 1.23 3.00 -19.42
N TYR A 631 2.16 2.76 -18.53
CA TYR A 631 3.43 3.46 -18.50
C TYR A 631 4.41 2.82 -19.50
N THR A 632 5.16 3.65 -20.23
CA THR A 632 6.19 3.18 -21.17
C THR A 632 7.51 3.87 -20.85
N PHE A 633 8.50 3.08 -20.48
CA PHE A 633 9.87 3.54 -20.27
C PHE A 633 10.50 3.90 -21.62
N ARG A 634 10.96 5.13 -21.77
CA ARG A 634 11.54 5.61 -23.02
C ARG A 634 12.81 4.87 -23.43
N GLU A 635 13.64 4.56 -22.46
CA GLU A 635 14.98 4.01 -22.69
C GLU A 635 14.93 2.58 -23.22
N THR A 636 14.06 1.75 -22.67
CA THR A 636 13.93 0.33 -23.01
C THR A 636 12.76 0.03 -23.91
N GLY A 637 11.72 0.87 -23.91
CA GLY A 637 10.44 0.59 -24.54
C GLY A 637 9.59 -0.43 -23.77
N GLU A 638 10.00 -0.81 -22.55
CA GLU A 638 9.20 -1.66 -21.68
C GLU A 638 7.89 -0.94 -21.30
N THR A 639 6.85 -1.72 -21.12
CA THR A 639 5.53 -1.19 -20.74
C THR A 639 5.01 -1.88 -19.49
N ARG A 640 4.41 -1.09 -18.58
CA ARG A 640 3.75 -1.58 -17.38
C ARG A 640 2.34 -1.02 -17.26
N ARG A 641 1.43 -1.81 -16.70
CA ARG A 641 0.20 -1.26 -16.16
C ARG A 641 0.55 -0.31 -15.03
N ALA A 642 -0.06 0.86 -15.02
CA ALA A 642 0.24 1.86 -14.01
C ALA A 642 -1.00 2.67 -13.64
N GLN A 643 -0.93 3.29 -12.48
CA GLN A 643 -1.90 4.25 -11.98
C GLN A 643 -1.21 5.59 -11.71
N LEU A 644 -1.79 6.65 -12.21
CA LEU A 644 -1.41 8.01 -11.84
C LEU A 644 -2.25 8.43 -10.65
N LEU A 645 -1.61 8.82 -9.55
CA LEU A 645 -2.28 9.28 -8.33
C LEU A 645 -2.27 10.79 -8.26
N PHE A 646 -3.47 11.37 -8.16
CA PHE A 646 -3.68 12.81 -8.12
C PHE A 646 -4.22 13.27 -6.78
N LYS A 647 -3.69 14.40 -6.30
CA LYS A 647 -4.19 15.15 -5.14
C LYS A 647 -4.18 16.64 -5.46
N ASP A 648 -5.20 17.38 -5.08
CA ASP A 648 -5.30 18.82 -5.34
C ASP A 648 -5.03 19.18 -6.82
N GLU A 649 -5.58 18.45 -7.77
CA GLU A 649 -5.42 18.60 -9.22
C GLU A 649 -4.06 18.16 -9.79
N TYR A 650 -3.05 17.84 -8.97
CA TYR A 650 -1.69 17.53 -9.44
C TYR A 650 -1.34 16.05 -9.24
N LEU A 651 -0.62 15.52 -10.23
CA LEU A 651 0.05 14.23 -10.10
C LEU A 651 1.08 14.31 -8.98
N PHE A 652 1.00 13.39 -8.01
CA PHE A 652 1.98 13.30 -6.94
C PHE A 652 2.70 11.95 -6.87
N GLN A 653 2.14 10.89 -7.48
CA GLN A 653 2.73 9.56 -7.45
C GLN A 653 2.33 8.75 -8.69
N VAL A 654 3.22 7.92 -9.20
CA VAL A 654 2.96 6.94 -10.26
C VAL A 654 3.20 5.55 -9.69
N MET A 655 2.17 4.70 -9.72
CA MET A 655 2.25 3.32 -9.25
C MET A 655 2.27 2.38 -10.44
N GLY A 656 3.31 1.57 -10.57
CA GLY A 656 3.42 0.51 -11.56
C GLY A 656 3.08 -0.86 -10.99
N PHE A 657 2.67 -1.79 -11.85
CA PHE A 657 2.42 -3.18 -11.47
C PHE A 657 3.31 -4.10 -12.29
N VAL A 658 3.96 -5.06 -11.64
CA VAL A 658 4.77 -6.06 -12.33
C VAL A 658 3.86 -6.97 -13.15
N GLY A 659 4.14 -7.08 -14.43
CA GLY A 659 3.37 -7.89 -15.37
C GLY A 659 2.39 -7.09 -16.25
N ASN A 660 1.71 -7.79 -17.16
CA ASN A 660 0.79 -7.18 -18.15
C ASN A 660 -0.66 -7.04 -17.63
N SER A 661 -0.89 -7.17 -16.35
CA SER A 661 -2.20 -7.04 -15.72
C SER A 661 -2.12 -6.07 -14.53
N ASP A 662 -3.27 -5.61 -14.07
CA ASP A 662 -3.44 -4.88 -12.83
C ASP A 662 -3.36 -5.80 -11.58
N THR A 663 -2.62 -6.89 -11.67
CA THR A 663 -2.37 -7.87 -10.61
C THR A 663 -0.87 -8.09 -10.45
N GLY A 664 -0.43 -8.40 -9.26
CA GLY A 664 0.96 -8.61 -8.92
C GLY A 664 1.54 -7.49 -8.08
N ALA A 665 2.84 -7.52 -7.88
CA ALA A 665 3.53 -6.55 -7.06
C ALA A 665 3.36 -5.12 -7.61
N ALA A 666 3.04 -4.20 -6.72
CA ALA A 666 2.95 -2.78 -7.03
C ALA A 666 4.18 -2.07 -6.48
N SER A 667 4.72 -1.11 -7.23
CA SER A 667 5.80 -0.24 -6.78
C SER A 667 5.62 1.17 -7.32
N GLU A 668 6.25 2.14 -6.68
CA GLU A 668 6.33 3.47 -7.23
C GLU A 668 7.27 3.47 -8.45
N ILE A 669 6.84 4.13 -9.52
CA ILE A 669 7.69 4.46 -10.67
C ILE A 669 8.11 5.92 -10.55
N THR A 670 9.39 6.17 -10.56
CA THR A 670 9.97 7.50 -10.70
C THR A 670 10.03 7.89 -12.17
N PRO A 671 9.13 8.78 -12.68
CA PRO A 671 9.07 9.06 -14.11
C PRO A 671 10.30 9.82 -14.63
N ASN A 672 10.88 9.35 -15.74
CA ASN A 672 11.92 10.08 -16.43
C ASN A 672 11.35 10.96 -17.55
N ARG A 673 12.03 12.05 -17.84
CA ARG A 673 11.62 12.95 -18.94
C ARG A 673 11.60 12.22 -20.28
N GLY A 674 10.44 12.19 -20.91
CA GLY A 674 10.22 11.53 -22.19
C GLY A 674 9.63 10.13 -22.08
N ASP A 675 9.46 9.60 -20.88
CA ASP A 675 8.57 8.47 -20.62
C ASP A 675 7.14 8.86 -20.99
N THR A 676 6.29 7.90 -21.26
CA THR A 676 4.91 8.17 -21.65
C THR A 676 3.91 7.40 -20.82
N PHE A 677 2.74 8.00 -20.69
CA PHE A 677 1.59 7.34 -20.10
C PHE A 677 0.44 7.33 -21.11
N THR A 678 -0.02 6.14 -21.46
CA THR A 678 -1.19 5.94 -22.31
C THR A 678 -2.41 5.73 -21.42
N ILE A 679 -3.36 6.68 -21.47
CA ILE A 679 -4.61 6.56 -20.72
C ILE A 679 -5.34 5.31 -21.21
N THR A 680 -5.96 4.55 -20.32
CA THR A 680 -6.81 3.42 -20.70
C THR A 680 -8.28 3.75 -20.51
N HIS A 681 -9.06 3.53 -21.56
CA HIS A 681 -10.50 3.71 -21.55
C HIS A 681 -11.21 2.39 -21.28
N LYS A 682 -12.13 2.39 -20.33
CA LYS A 682 -13.00 1.23 -20.02
C LYS A 682 -14.29 1.32 -20.80
N TRP A 683 -14.65 0.26 -21.51
CA TRP A 683 -15.85 0.15 -22.32
C TRP A 683 -16.75 -0.98 -21.84
N ILE A 684 -18.05 -0.72 -21.85
CA ILE A 684 -19.08 -1.73 -21.66
C ILE A 684 -19.64 -2.09 -23.03
N ASP A 685 -19.33 -3.27 -23.54
CA ASP A 685 -19.84 -3.76 -24.81
C ASP A 685 -21.24 -4.36 -24.62
N LEU A 686 -22.16 -4.00 -25.52
CA LEU A 686 -23.55 -4.43 -25.47
C LEU A 686 -23.86 -5.52 -26.51
N ASP A 687 -24.65 -6.52 -26.14
CA ASP A 687 -25.15 -7.51 -27.06
C ASP A 687 -26.28 -6.93 -27.98
N ALA A 688 -26.78 -7.73 -28.90
CA ALA A 688 -27.85 -7.32 -29.81
C ALA A 688 -29.17 -6.95 -29.09
N GLN A 689 -29.30 -7.34 -27.83
CA GLN A 689 -30.45 -7.01 -26.97
C GLN A 689 -30.16 -5.85 -26.01
N GLY A 690 -28.99 -5.21 -26.13
CA GLY A 690 -28.57 -4.08 -25.29
C GLY A 690 -28.15 -4.50 -23.87
N ARG A 691 -27.82 -5.78 -23.64
CA ARG A 691 -27.32 -6.26 -22.35
C ARG A 691 -25.78 -6.24 -22.36
N VAL A 692 -25.18 -6.03 -21.21
CA VAL A 692 -23.72 -6.11 -21.07
C VAL A 692 -23.22 -7.48 -21.53
N SER A 693 -22.36 -7.51 -22.53
CA SER A 693 -21.71 -8.72 -23.06
C SER A 693 -20.31 -8.91 -22.49
N LYS A 694 -19.55 -7.82 -22.36
CA LYS A 694 -18.26 -7.82 -21.70
C LYS A 694 -17.85 -6.38 -21.32
N VAL A 695 -16.88 -6.27 -20.44
CA VAL A 695 -16.11 -5.03 -20.23
C VAL A 695 -14.78 -5.18 -20.96
N SER A 696 -14.41 -4.18 -21.74
CA SER A 696 -13.15 -4.15 -22.50
C SER A 696 -12.38 -2.86 -22.19
N THR A 697 -11.08 -2.91 -22.43
CA THR A 697 -10.19 -1.76 -22.26
C THR A 697 -9.55 -1.44 -23.60
N THR A 698 -9.47 -0.16 -23.94
CA THR A 698 -8.75 0.34 -25.12
C THR A 698 -7.73 1.38 -24.69
N GLU A 699 -6.66 1.50 -25.47
CA GLU A 699 -5.71 2.58 -25.32
C GLU A 699 -6.36 3.89 -25.81
N GLY A 700 -6.13 4.96 -25.06
CA GLY A 700 -6.58 6.31 -25.34
C GLY A 700 -5.41 7.23 -25.68
N ASP A 701 -5.50 8.49 -25.23
CA ASP A 701 -4.48 9.50 -25.50
C ASP A 701 -3.17 9.18 -24.76
N VAL A 702 -2.06 9.59 -25.40
CA VAL A 702 -0.70 9.39 -24.88
C VAL A 702 -0.18 10.72 -24.33
N LEU A 703 0.16 10.76 -23.07
CA LEU A 703 0.78 11.90 -22.40
C LEU A 703 2.28 11.65 -22.20
N THR A 704 3.08 12.70 -22.27
CA THR A 704 4.54 12.59 -22.14
C THR A 704 5.01 13.26 -20.86
N PHE A 705 5.77 12.55 -20.03
CA PHE A 705 6.43 13.14 -18.86
C PHE A 705 7.47 14.16 -19.34
N GLY A 706 7.23 15.42 -19.02
CA GLY A 706 7.95 16.59 -19.56
C GLY A 706 8.42 17.53 -18.47
N SER A 707 8.25 18.83 -18.73
CA SER A 707 8.63 19.90 -17.81
C SER A 707 7.45 20.42 -16.97
N GLN A 708 6.26 19.92 -17.17
CA GLN A 708 5.06 20.26 -16.38
C GLN A 708 4.53 19.00 -15.72
N PRO A 709 4.05 19.05 -14.45
CA PRO A 709 3.34 17.95 -13.83
C PRO A 709 2.05 17.69 -14.58
N PHE A 710 1.64 16.45 -14.63
CA PHE A 710 0.30 16.16 -15.11
C PHE A 710 -0.72 16.78 -14.15
N GLN A 711 -1.80 17.29 -14.72
CA GLN A 711 -2.91 17.89 -14.00
C GLN A 711 -4.21 17.31 -14.50
N TRP A 712 -5.16 17.09 -13.62
CA TRP A 712 -6.53 16.85 -14.06
C TRP A 712 -7.29 18.18 -14.17
N GLN A 713 -8.24 18.21 -15.06
CA GLN A 713 -9.11 19.35 -15.32
C GLN A 713 -10.54 18.86 -15.47
N GLN A 714 -11.48 19.69 -15.03
CA GLN A 714 -12.89 19.43 -15.19
C GLN A 714 -13.40 20.14 -16.43
N GLU A 715 -14.06 19.39 -17.30
CA GLU A 715 -14.62 19.90 -18.54
C GLU A 715 -16.09 19.52 -18.68
N TYR A 716 -16.82 20.23 -19.49
CA TYR A 716 -18.17 19.82 -19.82
C TYR A 716 -18.15 18.66 -20.80
N LEU A 717 -19.07 17.70 -20.57
CA LEU A 717 -19.27 16.60 -21.49
C LEU A 717 -19.59 17.11 -22.91
N PRO A 718 -19.01 16.53 -23.98
CA PRO A 718 -19.37 16.81 -25.35
C PRO A 718 -20.85 16.55 -25.65
N ASP A 719 -21.35 17.17 -26.73
CA ASP A 719 -22.68 16.87 -27.26
C ASP A 719 -22.81 15.37 -27.54
N GLY A 720 -23.84 14.73 -26.97
CA GLY A 720 -24.04 13.30 -27.13
C GLY A 720 -25.15 12.71 -26.27
N ASP A 721 -25.37 11.41 -26.44
CA ASP A 721 -26.28 10.65 -25.54
C ASP A 721 -25.43 9.93 -24.50
N TYR A 722 -25.84 10.03 -23.24
CA TYR A 722 -25.14 9.47 -22.10
C TYR A 722 -26.05 8.55 -21.31
N LEU A 723 -25.52 7.47 -20.82
CA LEU A 723 -26.07 6.69 -19.70
C LEU A 723 -25.58 7.31 -18.40
N VAL A 724 -26.50 7.78 -17.58
CA VAL A 724 -26.18 8.36 -16.26
C VAL A 724 -26.97 7.63 -15.20
N GLY A 725 -26.37 7.41 -14.06
CA GLY A 725 -27.06 6.70 -12.99
C GLY A 725 -26.21 6.36 -11.80
N PHE A 726 -26.59 5.29 -11.12
CA PHE A 726 -25.99 4.91 -9.87
C PHE A 726 -25.52 3.45 -9.89
N LEU A 727 -24.35 3.21 -9.29
CA LEU A 727 -23.83 1.90 -9.00
C LEU A 727 -23.91 1.70 -7.49
N VAL A 728 -24.79 0.82 -7.05
CA VAL A 728 -24.95 0.54 -5.61
C VAL A 728 -24.16 -0.71 -5.28
N ALA A 729 -23.07 -0.53 -4.53
CA ALA A 729 -22.22 -1.63 -4.05
C ALA A 729 -22.68 -2.11 -2.67
N ASP A 730 -22.74 -3.42 -2.49
CA ASP A 730 -22.92 -4.01 -1.16
C ASP A 730 -21.58 -4.09 -0.38
N LEU A 731 -21.63 -4.56 0.86
CA LEU A 731 -20.42 -4.68 1.71
C LEU A 731 -19.41 -5.75 1.23
N ASP A 732 -19.80 -6.63 0.31
CA ASP A 732 -18.87 -7.60 -0.33
C ASP A 732 -18.30 -7.08 -1.66
N GLY A 733 -18.79 -5.93 -2.15
CA GLY A 733 -18.36 -5.28 -3.39
C GLY A 733 -19.18 -5.67 -4.62
N ASN A 734 -20.31 -6.38 -4.49
CA ASN A 734 -21.19 -6.65 -5.62
C ASN A 734 -21.95 -5.40 -6.00
N ILE A 735 -22.03 -5.10 -7.30
CA ILE A 735 -22.63 -3.88 -7.82
C ILE A 735 -24.00 -4.15 -8.42
N THR A 736 -24.99 -3.36 -8.00
CA THR A 736 -26.32 -3.28 -8.61
C THR A 736 -26.43 -1.95 -9.35
N PRO A 737 -26.38 -1.94 -10.70
CA PRO A 737 -26.44 -0.72 -11.50
C PRO A 737 -27.86 -0.31 -11.84
N VAL A 738 -28.11 1.00 -11.94
CA VAL A 738 -29.34 1.59 -12.53
C VAL A 738 -28.98 2.82 -13.35
N TYR A 739 -29.53 2.92 -14.55
CA TYR A 739 -29.20 4.00 -15.49
C TYR A 739 -30.45 4.63 -16.10
N THR A 740 -30.29 5.84 -16.57
CA THR A 740 -31.22 6.52 -17.49
C THR A 740 -30.43 7.18 -18.62
N THR A 741 -31.09 7.48 -19.74
CA THR A 741 -30.45 8.14 -20.88
C THR A 741 -30.71 9.64 -20.82
N ILE A 742 -29.64 10.44 -20.93
CA ILE A 742 -29.64 11.89 -20.97
C ILE A 742 -28.93 12.35 -22.23
N THR A 743 -29.42 13.35 -22.91
CA THR A 743 -28.74 14.02 -24.01
C THR A 743 -28.09 15.31 -23.52
N VAL A 744 -26.80 15.45 -23.68
CA VAL A 744 -26.03 16.68 -23.48
C VAL A 744 -26.04 17.45 -24.80
N LYS A 745 -26.44 18.76 -24.79
CA LYS A 745 -26.51 19.58 -25.99
C LYS A 745 -26.57 21.07 -25.67
#